data_b35079f16b34914af28510e7fb8c74aa
#
_entry.id   b35079f16b34914af28510e7fb8c74aa
#
_cell.length_a   1.000
_cell.length_b   1.000
_cell.length_c   1.000
_cell.angle_alpha   90.00
_cell.angle_beta   90.00
_cell.angle_gamma   90.00
#
_symmetry.space_group_name_H-M   'P 1'
#
loop_
_entity.id
_entity.type
_entity.pdbx_description
1 polymer ?
#
loop_
_entity_poly.entity_id
_entity_poly.type
_entity_poly.pdbx_seq_one_letter_code
_entity_poly.pdbx_strand_id
1 'polypeptide(L)'
;MRKFVVHMLVIALLAGCQKAPDVPSARTAKVVAVRCGNLIDGLADQALGPRLVVITDEHISAVLPGDAKPPVGAQVVNLKDFTCLPGLIDSHVHIDGLPEDLNDYTVFLRRTPAETRELAGRIAGTVLNAGFTTVRHVGGYLAWVDRDVREQIEAGDIIGPRIRVAGPYLTIPHGGGDMYIPGVDDSEIPDYYRMGVARGAEEFRARAEEVVAGGADFIKVIASGAVFGYGGIPGAPEMTREEIAAVVEVAHAAGIKVTAHAHGAESIKDAILAGVDSIEHASLADDEAIALAAERGVVFSMDVYNGTYTEEVGREQGYAEEFMRKNEETTEAQRVVFEKALKAGVTIIFGTDLGVLPHDMGARQFEVMVRRGMTPMAAIKSATSVPAAHMGIASDVGAIEVGRFGDLIAVAGNPLSDITVLQDVESVIKGGTVIKKAMPLQPKFADTVYHTGKIYTVNEENLWAQAVAIRNGRIAFVGTDDGVRSHIGPDTVVHDLRGRLMLPGFQDAHIHPIDSGMQALACSLYDVRGVAAYQERIAEYAAANPDVAWILGGGWSMAEFGPGGMPGRDILDELVPDRPVYLVSADGHSGWANSVALTIAGIDRNTDNPPDGIIDKDAETGEPIGSLQEGAMDLVAKHIPEPTPDERLQGLIYARDMLHAYGITSIQDAYAFEGDLQAYTNLDAADDLNLRVVAALWWERGQSEEQIPHLKELRDRFSKGNIRATSVKIMQDGVVENYTAVMLEPYRTEEGGHGIPMLDPEFLKEAVSLLDAEGFQVHFHAIGDGAVRQSLDAVEEAQRRNGDLGHRHHISHLQFVHPSDVPRFAALNVVANFQPLWAYADDYVIDLTLPFISDATANSMYPIKSIMDWGGTVAFGSDWAVSTANPFPQIETAVNRYDADTHDTVVMNPEQRIT
;
A
#
# COMPACT_ATOMS: atom_id res chain seq x y z
N MET A 1 -25.10 21.72 101.67
CA MET A 1 -23.89 21.18 102.37
C MET A 1 -23.11 20.33 101.43
N ARG A 2 -21.89 20.54 101.36
CA ARG A 2 -20.77 19.82 100.55
C ARG A 2 -20.80 19.71 99.09
N LYS A 3 -19.93 20.58 98.53
CA LYS A 3 -19.39 20.55 97.23
C LYS A 3 -18.52 19.31 96.91
N PHE A 4 -18.64 18.74 95.73
CA PHE A 4 -17.57 17.94 95.21
C PHE A 4 -17.21 18.45 93.81
N VAL A 5 -15.97 18.89 93.69
CA VAL A 5 -15.31 19.34 92.48
C VAL A 5 -14.82 18.08 91.73
N VAL A 6 -15.19 17.88 90.48
CA VAL A 6 -14.60 16.89 89.60
C VAL A 6 -13.80 17.61 88.56
N HIS A 7 -12.48 17.32 88.55
CA HIS A 7 -11.55 17.74 87.48
C HIS A 7 -11.87 17.02 86.18
N MET A 8 -12.06 17.77 85.12
CA MET A 8 -12.16 17.27 83.73
C MET A 8 -10.76 17.26 83.13
N LEU A 9 -10.24 16.07 82.89
CA LEU A 9 -8.99 15.81 82.11
C LEU A 9 -9.36 15.83 80.64
N VAL A 10 -8.86 16.80 79.83
CA VAL A 10 -9.00 16.83 78.35
C VAL A 10 -7.92 15.95 77.79
N ILE A 11 -8.32 14.77 77.24
CA ILE A 11 -7.48 13.93 76.40
C ILE A 11 -7.81 14.30 74.99
N ALA A 12 -6.85 14.90 74.26
CA ALA A 12 -6.92 15.14 72.79
C ALA A 12 -6.70 13.82 72.06
N LEU A 13 -7.76 13.24 71.51
CA LEU A 13 -7.66 12.14 70.56
C LEU A 13 -7.34 12.68 69.15
N LEU A 14 -6.11 12.45 68.70
CA LEU A 14 -5.72 12.58 67.31
C LEU A 14 -6.42 11.45 66.50
N ALA A 15 -7.53 11.78 65.86
CA ALA A 15 -8.14 10.89 64.86
C ALA A 15 -7.27 10.88 63.61
N GLY A 16 -6.38 9.89 63.47
CA GLY A 16 -5.77 9.57 62.17
C GLY A 16 -6.84 9.07 61.21
N CYS A 17 -7.08 9.80 60.13
CA CYS A 17 -7.81 9.31 58.96
C CYS A 17 -7.06 8.12 58.36
N GLN A 18 -7.41 6.91 58.73
CA GLN A 18 -7.10 5.75 57.91
C GLN A 18 -8.01 5.83 56.68
N LYS A 19 -7.40 6.02 55.49
CA LYS A 19 -8.08 5.74 54.20
C LYS A 19 -8.63 4.33 54.28
N ALA A 20 -9.92 4.17 54.07
CA ALA A 20 -10.52 2.88 53.78
C ALA A 20 -9.77 2.26 52.57
N PRO A 21 -9.51 0.95 52.57
CA PRO A 21 -8.93 0.30 51.40
C PRO A 21 -9.87 0.54 50.22
N ASP A 22 -9.31 1.04 49.11
CA ASP A 22 -10.01 1.15 47.86
C ASP A 22 -10.57 -0.25 47.52
N VAL A 23 -11.86 -0.43 47.63
CA VAL A 23 -12.56 -1.57 47.06
C VAL A 23 -12.39 -1.41 45.55
N PRO A 24 -11.76 -2.38 44.85
CA PRO A 24 -11.67 -2.30 43.38
C PRO A 24 -13.10 -2.13 42.88
N SER A 25 -13.33 -1.06 42.10
CA SER A 25 -14.61 -0.88 41.40
C SER A 25 -14.85 -2.15 40.60
N ALA A 26 -15.94 -2.82 40.82
CA ALA A 26 -16.32 -4.01 40.08
C ALA A 26 -16.25 -3.63 38.57
N ARG A 27 -15.29 -4.21 37.85
CA ARG A 27 -15.14 -4.01 36.41
C ARG A 27 -16.46 -4.44 35.78
N THR A 28 -17.19 -3.51 35.17
CA THR A 28 -18.41 -3.88 34.46
C THR A 28 -18.04 -4.84 33.33
N ALA A 29 -18.61 -6.05 33.38
CA ALA A 29 -18.36 -7.08 32.39
C ALA A 29 -18.66 -6.55 30.97
N LYS A 30 -17.74 -6.71 30.05
CA LYS A 30 -17.93 -6.35 28.64
C LYS A 30 -18.86 -7.38 28.01
N VAL A 31 -20.03 -6.94 27.51
CA VAL A 31 -20.99 -7.84 26.85
C VAL A 31 -21.07 -7.49 25.37
N VAL A 32 -20.84 -8.49 24.51
CA VAL A 32 -20.98 -8.40 23.06
C VAL A 32 -22.07 -9.39 22.62
N ALA A 33 -22.98 -8.93 21.75
CA ALA A 33 -24.07 -9.75 21.22
C ALA A 33 -23.94 -9.82 19.69
N VAL A 34 -23.57 -10.98 19.16
CA VAL A 34 -23.34 -11.22 17.72
C VAL A 34 -24.60 -11.85 17.13
N ARG A 35 -25.24 -11.14 16.21
CA ARG A 35 -26.46 -11.62 15.53
C ARG A 35 -26.09 -12.21 14.18
N CYS A 36 -26.14 -13.52 14.05
CA CYS A 36 -25.83 -14.29 12.85
C CYS A 36 -27.08 -14.62 12.04
N GLY A 37 -27.02 -14.47 10.71
CA GLY A 37 -28.09 -14.89 9.80
C GLY A 37 -28.18 -16.40 9.65
N ASN A 38 -27.06 -17.08 9.76
CA ASN A 38 -26.96 -18.53 9.89
C ASN A 38 -25.80 -18.87 10.83
N LEU A 39 -25.84 -20.02 11.48
CA LEU A 39 -24.81 -20.48 12.40
C LEU A 39 -24.41 -21.93 12.10
N ILE A 40 -23.12 -22.14 11.90
CA ILE A 40 -22.47 -23.45 11.96
C ILE A 40 -21.68 -23.46 13.26
N ASP A 41 -22.07 -24.29 14.21
CA ASP A 41 -21.49 -24.27 15.57
C ASP A 41 -20.18 -25.07 15.70
N GLY A 42 -19.80 -25.82 14.67
CA GLY A 42 -18.61 -26.68 14.68
C GLY A 42 -18.88 -28.08 15.29
N LEU A 43 -20.03 -28.33 15.86
CA LEU A 43 -20.42 -29.63 16.51
C LEU A 43 -21.48 -30.36 15.72
N ALA A 44 -22.58 -29.68 15.38
CA ALA A 44 -23.67 -30.24 14.62
C ALA A 44 -23.28 -30.63 13.19
N ASP A 45 -24.03 -31.57 12.59
CA ASP A 45 -23.80 -31.94 11.18
C ASP A 45 -24.56 -31.04 10.17
N GLN A 46 -25.32 -30.07 10.69
CA GLN A 46 -26.11 -29.11 9.90
C GLN A 46 -26.02 -27.72 10.50
N ALA A 47 -26.24 -26.72 9.65
CA ALA A 47 -26.36 -25.35 10.12
C ALA A 47 -27.63 -25.16 10.98
N LEU A 48 -27.52 -24.35 12.03
CA LEU A 48 -28.59 -24.16 13.04
C LEU A 48 -29.58 -23.04 12.69
N GLY A 49 -29.39 -22.35 11.55
CA GLY A 49 -30.20 -21.18 11.20
C GLY A 49 -29.80 -19.92 12.04
N PRO A 50 -30.66 -18.87 12.04
CA PRO A 50 -30.36 -17.62 12.73
C PRO A 50 -30.14 -17.78 14.22
N ARG A 51 -29.09 -17.18 14.78
CA ARG A 51 -28.75 -17.21 16.21
C ARG A 51 -28.25 -15.84 16.69
N LEU A 52 -28.42 -15.61 18.00
CA LEU A 52 -27.76 -14.52 18.74
C LEU A 52 -26.77 -15.15 19.73
N VAL A 53 -25.49 -14.96 19.47
CA VAL A 53 -24.40 -15.40 20.34
C VAL A 53 -24.05 -14.26 21.30
N VAL A 54 -24.12 -14.52 22.61
CA VAL A 54 -23.77 -13.53 23.64
C VAL A 54 -22.44 -13.92 24.25
N ILE A 55 -21.51 -12.98 24.25
CA ILE A 55 -20.16 -13.12 24.79
C ILE A 55 -20.04 -12.16 25.98
N THR A 56 -19.64 -12.68 27.14
CA THR A 56 -19.40 -11.90 28.34
C THR A 56 -17.92 -11.98 28.66
N ASP A 57 -17.25 -10.83 28.71
CA ASP A 57 -15.82 -10.72 28.72
C ASP A 57 -15.22 -11.42 27.48
N GLU A 58 -14.61 -12.59 27.65
CA GLU A 58 -14.02 -13.32 26.51
C GLU A 58 -14.81 -14.61 26.14
N HIS A 59 -15.80 -15.03 26.95
CA HIS A 59 -16.44 -16.34 26.81
C HIS A 59 -17.89 -16.23 26.38
N ILE A 60 -18.33 -17.21 25.58
CA ILE A 60 -19.72 -17.37 25.17
C ILE A 60 -20.57 -17.68 26.41
N SER A 61 -21.48 -16.77 26.75
CA SER A 61 -22.38 -16.90 27.89
C SER A 61 -23.77 -17.41 27.51
N ALA A 62 -24.18 -17.24 26.22
CA ALA A 62 -25.42 -17.80 25.70
C ALA A 62 -25.41 -17.90 24.17
N VAL A 63 -26.15 -18.91 23.65
CA VAL A 63 -26.52 -19.04 22.22
C VAL A 63 -28.03 -19.08 22.15
N LEU A 64 -28.64 -18.00 21.64
CA LEU A 64 -30.09 -17.78 21.68
C LEU A 64 -30.70 -17.83 20.27
N PRO A 65 -32.03 -17.96 20.11
CA PRO A 65 -32.67 -17.75 18.80
C PRO A 65 -32.36 -16.39 18.19
N GLY A 66 -32.33 -16.32 16.87
CA GLY A 66 -31.89 -15.12 16.13
C GLY A 66 -32.73 -13.86 16.34
N ASP A 67 -34.00 -14.01 16.75
CA ASP A 67 -34.93 -12.94 17.08
C ASP A 67 -34.85 -12.48 18.55
N ALA A 68 -34.07 -13.16 19.38
CA ALA A 68 -33.89 -12.78 20.79
C ALA A 68 -33.37 -11.34 20.93
N LYS A 69 -33.79 -10.66 22.00
CA LYS A 69 -33.30 -9.31 22.31
C LYS A 69 -31.90 -9.40 22.91
N PRO A 70 -30.96 -8.58 22.44
CA PRO A 70 -29.63 -8.50 23.05
C PRO A 70 -29.74 -8.05 24.52
N PRO A 71 -28.82 -8.50 25.40
CA PRO A 71 -28.75 -7.99 26.77
C PRO A 71 -28.64 -6.45 26.81
N VAL A 72 -29.23 -5.84 27.84
CA VAL A 72 -29.18 -4.37 28.01
C VAL A 72 -27.72 -3.93 28.21
N GLY A 73 -27.26 -2.96 27.42
CA GLY A 73 -25.89 -2.45 27.46
C GLY A 73 -24.90 -3.27 26.64
N ALA A 74 -25.32 -4.35 25.97
CA ALA A 74 -24.43 -5.11 25.08
C ALA A 74 -24.07 -4.34 23.82
N GLN A 75 -22.80 -4.42 23.41
CA GLN A 75 -22.37 -4.02 22.07
C GLN A 75 -22.94 -5.02 21.06
N VAL A 76 -23.76 -4.54 20.11
CA VAL A 76 -24.37 -5.42 19.09
C VAL A 76 -23.52 -5.43 17.84
N VAL A 77 -23.09 -6.63 17.42
CA VAL A 77 -22.45 -6.90 16.12
C VAL A 77 -23.50 -7.56 15.23
N ASN A 78 -23.95 -6.84 14.20
CA ASN A 78 -25.00 -7.30 13.32
C ASN A 78 -24.45 -8.01 12.08
N LEU A 79 -24.53 -9.34 12.09
CA LEU A 79 -24.11 -10.25 11.01
C LEU A 79 -25.31 -11.05 10.47
N LYS A 80 -26.51 -10.45 10.45
CA LYS A 80 -27.77 -11.12 10.04
C LYS A 80 -27.75 -11.61 8.59
N ASP A 81 -26.88 -11.06 7.75
CA ASP A 81 -26.77 -11.40 6.32
C ASP A 81 -25.61 -12.39 6.06
N PHE A 82 -24.91 -12.82 7.10
CA PHE A 82 -23.73 -13.68 7.04
C PHE A 82 -23.97 -15.04 7.73
N THR A 83 -23.18 -16.04 7.33
CA THR A 83 -23.03 -17.30 8.05
C THR A 83 -21.86 -17.17 9.02
N CYS A 84 -22.15 -17.36 10.33
CA CYS A 84 -21.13 -17.39 11.37
C CYS A 84 -20.64 -18.82 11.60
N LEU A 85 -19.34 -18.95 11.87
CA LEU A 85 -18.66 -20.19 12.22
C LEU A 85 -17.75 -19.95 13.44
N PRO A 86 -17.27 -21.01 14.13
CA PRO A 86 -16.17 -20.87 15.06
C PRO A 86 -14.96 -20.28 14.35
N GLY A 87 -14.13 -19.53 15.07
CA GLY A 87 -12.83 -19.14 14.55
C GLY A 87 -12.05 -20.37 14.09
N LEU A 88 -11.43 -20.27 12.92
CA LEU A 88 -10.69 -21.37 12.29
C LEU A 88 -9.44 -21.72 13.08
N ILE A 89 -9.04 -22.98 12.99
CA ILE A 89 -7.83 -23.56 13.59
C ILE A 89 -6.96 -24.11 12.47
N ASP A 90 -5.75 -23.58 12.34
CA ASP A 90 -4.72 -24.16 11.48
C ASP A 90 -3.71 -24.92 12.34
N SER A 91 -3.55 -26.21 12.03
CA SER A 91 -2.72 -27.11 12.82
C SER A 91 -1.27 -27.21 12.34
N HIS A 92 -0.91 -26.48 11.30
CA HIS A 92 0.43 -26.45 10.73
C HIS A 92 0.77 -25.08 10.11
N VAL A 93 1.41 -24.23 10.87
CA VAL A 93 1.86 -22.91 10.40
C VAL A 93 3.29 -22.60 10.83
N HIS A 94 3.97 -21.76 10.05
CA HIS A 94 5.23 -21.14 10.34
C HIS A 94 5.08 -19.61 10.27
N ILE A 95 5.20 -18.93 11.41
CA ILE A 95 5.04 -17.46 11.48
C ILE A 95 6.36 -16.70 11.44
N ASP A 96 7.50 -17.39 11.35
CA ASP A 96 8.86 -16.86 11.43
C ASP A 96 9.57 -16.67 10.08
N GLY A 97 8.84 -16.88 8.97
CA GLY A 97 9.34 -16.73 7.60
C GLY A 97 8.25 -16.35 6.61
N LEU A 98 8.67 -15.90 5.44
CA LEU A 98 7.84 -15.55 4.30
C LEU A 98 8.08 -16.54 3.15
N PRO A 99 7.15 -16.74 2.22
CA PRO A 99 7.37 -17.57 1.02
C PRO A 99 8.61 -17.15 0.23
N GLU A 100 8.88 -15.86 0.15
CA GLU A 100 10.04 -15.30 -0.56
C GLU A 100 11.37 -15.71 0.06
N ASP A 101 11.40 -16.05 1.35
CA ASP A 101 12.61 -16.52 2.05
C ASP A 101 13.11 -17.87 1.52
N LEU A 102 12.24 -18.64 0.84
CA LEU A 102 12.60 -19.92 0.21
C LEU A 102 13.51 -19.76 -1.01
N ASN A 103 13.63 -18.54 -1.56
CA ASN A 103 14.53 -18.25 -2.68
C ASN A 103 15.99 -18.20 -2.24
N ASP A 104 16.24 -17.69 -1.04
CA ASP A 104 17.58 -17.46 -0.50
C ASP A 104 17.61 -17.62 1.03
N TYR A 105 17.98 -18.78 1.50
CA TYR A 105 18.07 -19.07 2.95
C TYR A 105 19.11 -18.21 3.69
N THR A 106 19.99 -17.49 3.00
CA THR A 106 20.90 -16.56 3.66
C THR A 106 20.16 -15.41 4.32
N VAL A 107 18.90 -15.17 3.96
CA VAL A 107 18.04 -14.17 4.60
C VAL A 107 17.91 -14.41 6.12
N PHE A 108 17.85 -15.68 6.55
CA PHE A 108 17.79 -16.02 7.97
C PHE A 108 19.05 -15.60 8.73
N LEU A 109 20.20 -15.56 8.06
CA LEU A 109 21.45 -15.09 8.66
C LEU A 109 21.58 -13.56 8.65
N ARG A 110 20.86 -12.88 7.76
CA ARG A 110 20.83 -11.40 7.67
C ARG A 110 19.84 -10.77 8.65
N ARG A 111 18.73 -11.45 8.93
CA ARG A 111 17.77 -10.99 9.94
C ARG A 111 18.29 -11.22 11.35
N THR A 112 18.20 -10.21 12.18
CA THR A 112 18.44 -10.39 13.61
C THR A 112 17.27 -11.15 14.25
N PRO A 113 17.48 -11.83 15.40
CA PRO A 113 16.37 -12.42 16.15
C PRO A 113 15.25 -11.43 16.55
N ALA A 114 15.56 -10.16 16.69
CA ALA A 114 14.57 -9.13 16.98
C ALA A 114 13.68 -8.83 15.78
N GLU A 115 14.27 -8.67 14.59
CA GLU A 115 13.55 -8.46 13.33
C GLU A 115 12.68 -9.68 12.97
N THR A 116 13.17 -10.90 13.21
CA THR A 116 12.36 -12.12 13.01
C THR A 116 11.14 -12.14 13.95
N ARG A 117 11.28 -11.73 15.22
CA ARG A 117 10.15 -11.64 16.15
C ARG A 117 9.15 -10.58 15.74
N GLU A 118 9.61 -9.44 15.28
CA GLU A 118 8.73 -8.37 14.76
C GLU A 118 7.98 -8.82 13.51
N LEU A 119 8.67 -9.48 12.57
CA LEU A 119 8.05 -10.09 11.40
C LEU A 119 6.97 -11.10 11.82
N ALA A 120 7.29 -12.01 12.75
CA ALA A 120 6.38 -13.02 13.26
C ALA A 120 5.13 -12.40 13.90
N GLY A 121 5.28 -11.27 14.59
CA GLY A 121 4.15 -10.50 15.14
C GLY A 121 3.22 -9.94 14.05
N ARG A 122 3.78 -9.38 12.96
CA ARG A 122 2.98 -8.92 11.81
C ARG A 122 2.26 -10.07 11.11
N ILE A 123 2.96 -11.17 10.88
CA ILE A 123 2.39 -12.40 10.28
C ILE A 123 1.24 -12.93 11.13
N ALA A 124 1.38 -12.98 12.45
CA ALA A 124 0.33 -13.41 13.36
C ALA A 124 -0.95 -12.56 13.19
N GLY A 125 -0.80 -11.24 12.98
CA GLY A 125 -1.93 -10.35 12.65
C GLY A 125 -2.60 -10.70 11.32
N THR A 126 -1.83 -11.03 10.28
CA THR A 126 -2.33 -11.46 8.96
C THR A 126 -3.13 -12.75 9.08
N VAL A 127 -2.59 -13.76 9.74
CA VAL A 127 -3.24 -15.06 9.98
C VAL A 127 -4.57 -14.89 10.72
N LEU A 128 -4.61 -14.04 11.75
CA LEU A 128 -5.86 -13.74 12.47
C LEU A 128 -6.89 -13.05 11.57
N ASN A 129 -6.48 -12.09 10.75
CA ASN A 129 -7.38 -11.40 9.81
C ASN A 129 -7.93 -12.32 8.72
N ALA A 130 -7.21 -13.38 8.35
CA ALA A 130 -7.68 -14.44 7.47
C ALA A 130 -8.71 -15.39 8.13
N GLY A 131 -9.00 -15.23 9.44
CA GLY A 131 -10.02 -16.00 10.16
C GLY A 131 -9.49 -17.11 11.05
N PHE A 132 -8.19 -17.35 11.08
CA PHE A 132 -7.57 -18.36 11.95
C PHE A 132 -7.34 -17.75 13.34
N THR A 133 -8.27 -18.01 14.27
CA THR A 133 -8.21 -17.49 15.64
C THR A 133 -7.31 -18.30 16.57
N THR A 134 -6.99 -19.53 16.17
CA THR A 134 -6.05 -20.42 16.85
C THR A 134 -5.14 -21.09 15.82
N VAL A 135 -3.85 -21.16 16.12
CA VAL A 135 -2.86 -21.83 15.26
C VAL A 135 -1.92 -22.73 16.07
N ARG A 136 -1.43 -23.78 15.43
CA ARG A 136 -0.34 -24.60 15.94
C ARG A 136 0.92 -24.29 15.12
N HIS A 137 1.84 -23.51 15.71
CA HIS A 137 3.14 -23.26 15.12
C HIS A 137 4.02 -24.49 15.33
N VAL A 138 4.32 -25.19 14.25
CA VAL A 138 4.96 -26.53 14.34
C VAL A 138 6.47 -26.46 14.40
N GLY A 139 7.02 -25.38 14.93
CA GLY A 139 8.45 -25.15 15.11
C GLY A 139 9.02 -24.19 14.08
N GLY A 140 10.27 -23.79 14.28
CA GLY A 140 11.00 -22.89 13.40
C GLY A 140 12.50 -23.05 13.60
N TYR A 141 13.25 -22.47 12.68
CA TYR A 141 14.71 -22.40 12.81
C TYR A 141 15.12 -21.52 13.99
N LEU A 142 14.52 -20.32 14.15
CA LEU A 142 14.75 -19.49 15.33
C LEU A 142 13.92 -20.03 16.50
N ALA A 143 14.61 -20.68 17.43
CA ALA A 143 13.97 -21.26 18.60
C ALA A 143 13.15 -20.22 19.41
N TRP A 144 11.96 -20.62 19.85
CA TRP A 144 11.06 -19.87 20.75
C TRP A 144 10.45 -18.58 20.21
N VAL A 145 10.57 -18.29 18.91
CA VAL A 145 9.88 -17.14 18.31
C VAL A 145 8.35 -17.22 18.49
N ASP A 146 7.80 -18.41 18.38
CA ASP A 146 6.39 -18.74 18.61
C ASP A 146 5.92 -18.43 20.04
N ARG A 147 6.73 -18.78 21.05
CA ARG A 147 6.47 -18.46 22.45
C ARG A 147 6.55 -16.95 22.70
N ASP A 148 7.60 -16.31 22.21
CA ASP A 148 7.80 -14.87 22.39
C ASP A 148 6.64 -14.06 21.79
N VAL A 149 6.13 -14.45 20.59
CA VAL A 149 4.96 -13.83 19.95
C VAL A 149 3.68 -14.14 20.73
N ARG A 150 3.50 -15.37 21.22
CA ARG A 150 2.35 -15.72 22.08
C ARG A 150 2.29 -14.84 23.33
N GLU A 151 3.41 -14.67 24.04
CA GLU A 151 3.50 -13.84 25.22
C GLU A 151 3.14 -12.37 24.95
N GLN A 152 3.56 -11.79 23.81
CA GLN A 152 3.17 -10.44 23.40
C GLN A 152 1.67 -10.33 23.07
N ILE A 153 1.07 -11.35 22.44
CA ILE A 153 -0.37 -11.39 22.19
C ILE A 153 -1.15 -11.47 23.51
N GLU A 154 -0.72 -12.30 24.46
CA GLU A 154 -1.35 -12.47 25.79
C GLU A 154 -1.21 -11.20 26.64
N ALA A 155 -0.09 -10.48 26.52
CA ALA A 155 0.12 -9.18 27.16
C ALA A 155 -0.75 -8.06 26.52
N GLY A 156 -1.25 -8.26 25.30
CA GLY A 156 -2.00 -7.27 24.53
C GLY A 156 -1.11 -6.25 23.80
N ASP A 157 0.19 -6.53 23.68
CA ASP A 157 1.15 -5.65 23.00
C ASP A 157 0.96 -5.73 21.47
N ILE A 158 0.58 -6.90 20.97
CA ILE A 158 0.26 -7.11 19.55
C ILE A 158 -1.06 -7.89 19.39
N ILE A 159 -1.65 -7.80 18.19
CA ILE A 159 -2.86 -8.53 17.82
C ILE A 159 -2.46 -9.79 17.04
N GLY A 160 -2.97 -10.96 17.46
CA GLY A 160 -2.71 -12.24 16.80
C GLY A 160 -3.63 -13.35 17.28
N PRO A 161 -3.52 -14.57 16.70
CA PRO A 161 -4.29 -15.76 17.10
C PRO A 161 -3.82 -16.30 18.47
N ARG A 162 -4.50 -17.34 18.97
CA ARG A 162 -3.98 -18.18 20.05
C ARG A 162 -2.93 -19.12 19.45
N ILE A 163 -1.71 -19.13 19.98
CA ILE A 163 -0.62 -19.91 19.44
C ILE A 163 -0.32 -21.12 20.33
N ARG A 164 -0.32 -22.31 19.72
CA ARG A 164 0.26 -23.53 20.33
C ARG A 164 1.73 -23.63 19.90
N VAL A 165 2.60 -23.75 20.86
CA VAL A 165 4.05 -23.57 20.74
C VAL A 165 4.76 -24.92 20.68
N ALA A 166 5.62 -25.14 19.67
CA ALA A 166 6.53 -26.30 19.57
C ALA A 166 7.97 -26.00 20.03
N GLY A 167 8.41 -24.74 19.89
CA GLY A 167 9.80 -24.37 20.01
C GLY A 167 10.65 -24.85 18.81
N PRO A 168 11.94 -25.26 19.00
CA PRO A 168 12.80 -25.69 17.91
C PRO A 168 12.39 -27.05 17.33
N TYR A 169 12.66 -27.27 16.03
CA TYR A 169 12.59 -28.60 15.43
C TYR A 169 13.56 -29.57 16.10
N LEU A 170 13.12 -30.81 16.38
CA LEU A 170 14.05 -31.88 16.75
C LEU A 170 14.42 -32.67 15.49
N THR A 171 15.66 -32.60 15.07
CA THR A 171 16.17 -33.13 13.79
C THR A 171 17.58 -33.63 13.91
N ILE A 172 18.01 -34.41 12.91
CA ILE A 172 19.42 -34.84 12.79
C ILE A 172 20.26 -33.73 12.11
N PRO A 173 21.58 -33.71 12.29
CA PRO A 173 22.46 -32.81 11.52
C PRO A 173 22.27 -32.99 10.00
N HIS A 174 22.07 -31.89 9.29
CA HIS A 174 21.78 -31.85 7.87
C HIS A 174 20.45 -32.54 7.48
N GLY A 175 19.56 -32.78 8.43
CA GLY A 175 18.21 -33.25 8.17
C GLY A 175 17.28 -32.09 7.77
N GLY A 176 16.03 -32.42 7.36
CA GLY A 176 15.06 -31.46 6.85
C GLY A 176 14.67 -30.31 7.79
N GLY A 177 14.98 -30.43 9.08
CA GLY A 177 14.75 -29.37 10.06
C GLY A 177 16.04 -28.67 10.52
N ASP A 178 17.22 -29.07 10.04
CA ASP A 178 18.47 -28.37 10.33
C ASP A 178 18.68 -27.22 9.34
N MET A 179 19.16 -26.07 9.83
CA MET A 179 19.49 -24.96 8.93
C MET A 179 20.76 -25.29 8.16
N TYR A 180 20.59 -25.78 6.94
CA TYR A 180 21.67 -26.04 6.01
C TYR A 180 21.55 -25.12 4.79
N ILE A 181 22.59 -24.32 4.53
CA ILE A 181 22.65 -23.38 3.41
C ILE A 181 23.81 -23.74 2.50
N PRO A 182 23.59 -24.14 1.24
CA PRO A 182 24.67 -24.50 0.32
C PRO A 182 25.70 -23.37 0.19
N GLY A 183 26.98 -23.72 0.47
CA GLY A 183 28.10 -22.76 0.37
C GLY A 183 28.40 -21.96 1.63
N VAL A 184 27.60 -22.11 2.69
CA VAL A 184 27.85 -21.56 4.03
C VAL A 184 28.42 -22.65 4.91
N ASP A 185 29.54 -22.37 5.65
CA ASP A 185 30.12 -23.34 6.59
C ASP A 185 29.22 -23.43 7.84
N ASP A 186 29.04 -24.64 8.37
CA ASP A 186 28.23 -24.91 9.56
C ASP A 186 28.62 -24.01 10.76
N SER A 187 29.90 -23.63 10.86
CA SER A 187 30.40 -22.75 11.92
C SER A 187 30.00 -21.29 11.77
N GLU A 188 29.45 -20.88 10.62
CA GLU A 188 28.90 -19.55 10.36
C GLU A 188 27.43 -19.47 10.74
N ILE A 189 26.74 -20.61 10.93
CA ILE A 189 25.36 -20.69 11.36
C ILE A 189 25.28 -20.56 12.89
N PRO A 190 24.61 -19.53 13.43
CA PRO A 190 24.49 -19.33 14.86
C PRO A 190 23.82 -20.50 15.59
N ASP A 191 24.32 -20.87 16.76
CA ASP A 191 23.82 -21.99 17.58
C ASP A 191 22.29 -21.91 17.85
N TYR A 192 21.73 -20.71 17.95
CA TYR A 192 20.30 -20.53 18.23
C TYR A 192 19.39 -20.97 17.07
N TYR A 193 19.93 -21.19 15.86
CA TYR A 193 19.22 -21.81 14.75
C TYR A 193 19.31 -23.35 14.75
N ARG A 194 20.17 -23.93 15.58
CA ARG A 194 20.45 -25.38 15.61
C ARG A 194 20.14 -26.02 16.96
N MET A 195 19.35 -25.36 17.81
CA MET A 195 19.06 -25.81 19.18
C MET A 195 18.42 -27.22 19.26
N GLY A 196 17.69 -27.62 18.27
CA GLY A 196 17.02 -28.94 18.22
C GLY A 196 17.82 -30.04 17.52
N VAL A 197 19.03 -29.75 17.04
CA VAL A 197 19.85 -30.74 16.33
C VAL A 197 20.47 -31.71 17.33
N ALA A 198 20.31 -33.04 17.07
CA ALA A 198 20.81 -34.12 17.94
C ALA A 198 21.12 -35.41 17.16
N ARG A 199 21.85 -36.34 17.77
CA ARG A 199 22.11 -37.69 17.24
C ARG A 199 21.97 -38.74 18.33
N GLY A 200 21.28 -39.83 18.01
CA GLY A 200 21.07 -40.93 18.93
C GLY A 200 20.05 -40.66 20.02
N ALA A 201 19.42 -41.69 20.54
CA ALA A 201 18.29 -41.60 21.46
C ALA A 201 18.55 -40.78 22.73
N GLU A 202 19.77 -40.82 23.26
CA GLU A 202 20.14 -40.08 24.49
C GLU A 202 20.19 -38.57 24.28
N GLU A 203 20.75 -38.08 23.16
CA GLU A 203 20.78 -36.66 22.87
C GLU A 203 19.35 -36.13 22.55
N PHE A 204 18.54 -36.88 21.80
CA PHE A 204 17.16 -36.54 21.53
C PHE A 204 16.31 -36.50 22.82
N ARG A 205 16.57 -37.42 23.76
CA ARG A 205 15.93 -37.35 25.10
C ARG A 205 16.25 -36.03 25.80
N ALA A 206 17.55 -35.68 25.83
CA ALA A 206 17.97 -34.42 26.47
C ALA A 206 17.37 -33.19 25.78
N ARG A 207 17.33 -33.16 24.45
CA ARG A 207 16.67 -32.07 23.71
C ARG A 207 15.17 -31.99 23.98
N ALA A 208 14.48 -33.14 24.04
CA ALA A 208 13.06 -33.18 24.39
C ALA A 208 12.79 -32.63 25.79
N GLU A 209 13.65 -32.96 26.79
CA GLU A 209 13.58 -32.41 28.14
C GLU A 209 13.76 -30.90 28.15
N GLU A 210 14.70 -30.35 27.35
CA GLU A 210 14.90 -28.89 27.18
C GLU A 210 13.68 -28.23 26.57
N VAL A 211 13.06 -28.84 25.55
CA VAL A 211 11.86 -28.30 24.88
C VAL A 211 10.66 -28.29 25.84
N VAL A 212 10.47 -29.36 26.60
CA VAL A 212 9.43 -29.41 27.68
C VAL A 212 9.69 -28.35 28.74
N ALA A 213 10.92 -28.22 29.23
CA ALA A 213 11.31 -27.21 30.22
C ALA A 213 11.13 -25.76 29.69
N GLY A 214 11.28 -25.56 28.37
CA GLY A 214 11.05 -24.28 27.69
C GLY A 214 9.59 -23.89 27.56
N GLY A 215 8.65 -24.76 27.92
CA GLY A 215 7.21 -24.46 27.94
C GLY A 215 6.49 -24.73 26.61
N ALA A 216 6.99 -25.68 25.81
CA ALA A 216 6.30 -26.13 24.62
C ALA A 216 4.97 -26.84 24.95
N ASP A 217 3.95 -26.64 24.12
CA ASP A 217 2.66 -27.32 24.21
C ASP A 217 2.67 -28.71 23.58
N PHE A 218 3.62 -28.97 22.69
CA PHE A 218 3.86 -30.23 22.00
C PHE A 218 5.29 -30.24 21.42
N ILE A 219 5.77 -31.39 20.94
CA ILE A 219 7.09 -31.47 20.32
C ILE A 219 6.96 -31.82 18.82
N LYS A 220 7.78 -31.16 17.95
CA LYS A 220 7.91 -31.47 16.53
C LYS A 220 9.22 -32.21 16.29
N VAL A 221 9.14 -33.42 15.70
CA VAL A 221 10.28 -34.16 15.17
C VAL A 221 10.27 -34.17 13.64
N ILE A 222 11.45 -34.22 13.02
CA ILE A 222 11.62 -34.31 11.56
C ILE A 222 12.10 -35.72 11.23
N ALA A 223 11.15 -36.58 10.85
CA ALA A 223 11.39 -38.01 10.66
C ALA A 223 11.83 -38.38 9.23
N SER A 224 11.60 -37.53 8.25
CA SER A 224 12.04 -37.68 6.85
C SER A 224 12.57 -36.39 6.26
N GLY A 225 13.22 -36.45 5.10
CA GLY A 225 13.62 -35.28 4.34
C GLY A 225 12.42 -34.40 3.96
N ALA A 226 12.64 -33.09 3.94
CA ALA A 226 11.64 -32.08 3.61
C ALA A 226 11.66 -31.71 2.12
N VAL A 227 10.54 -31.17 1.62
CA VAL A 227 10.45 -30.61 0.26
C VAL A 227 11.30 -29.34 0.18
N PHE A 228 11.12 -28.43 1.12
CA PHE A 228 11.85 -27.15 1.24
C PHE A 228 13.04 -27.31 2.21
N GLY A 229 14.02 -28.13 1.82
CA GLY A 229 15.27 -28.33 2.52
C GLY A 229 16.31 -28.85 1.56
N TYR A 230 17.52 -28.29 1.60
CA TYR A 230 18.58 -28.73 0.71
C TYR A 230 19.12 -30.12 1.08
N GLY A 231 19.41 -30.96 0.09
CA GLY A 231 20.06 -32.27 0.23
C GLY A 231 19.18 -33.42 0.74
N GLY A 232 18.05 -33.14 1.39
CA GLY A 232 17.12 -34.17 1.86
C GLY A 232 16.31 -34.82 0.74
N ILE A 233 15.81 -36.06 0.98
CA ILE A 233 14.87 -36.75 0.10
C ILE A 233 13.55 -36.95 0.85
N PRO A 234 12.43 -36.44 0.38
CA PRO A 234 11.15 -36.51 1.12
C PRO A 234 10.71 -37.91 1.48
N GLY A 235 11.02 -38.91 0.65
CA GLY A 235 10.72 -40.31 0.89
C GLY A 235 11.65 -41.04 1.84
N ALA A 236 12.82 -40.48 2.19
CA ALA A 236 13.88 -41.16 2.95
C ALA A 236 13.77 -40.91 4.45
N PRO A 237 13.85 -41.95 5.32
CA PRO A 237 13.94 -41.76 6.77
C PRO A 237 15.22 -40.98 7.17
N GLU A 238 15.07 -40.06 8.14
CA GLU A 238 16.15 -39.30 8.75
C GLU A 238 16.37 -39.67 10.22
N MET A 239 15.30 -39.74 11.02
CA MET A 239 15.39 -40.23 12.40
C MET A 239 15.03 -41.72 12.47
N THR A 240 15.73 -42.44 13.33
CA THR A 240 15.41 -43.84 13.65
C THR A 240 14.18 -43.90 14.58
N ARG A 241 13.51 -45.04 14.58
CA ARG A 241 12.41 -45.30 15.51
C ARG A 241 12.81 -45.14 16.98
N GLU A 242 14.01 -45.53 17.34
CA GLU A 242 14.53 -45.42 18.71
C GLU A 242 14.74 -43.95 19.12
N GLU A 243 15.20 -43.10 18.20
CA GLU A 243 15.38 -41.67 18.44
C GLU A 243 14.01 -40.99 18.64
N ILE A 244 13.02 -41.27 17.78
CA ILE A 244 11.65 -40.75 17.89
C ILE A 244 11.01 -41.24 19.20
N ALA A 245 11.19 -42.54 19.56
CA ALA A 245 10.61 -43.10 20.79
C ALA A 245 11.18 -42.43 22.05
N ALA A 246 12.46 -42.05 22.05
CA ALA A 246 13.07 -41.32 23.16
C ALA A 246 12.41 -39.94 23.38
N VAL A 247 12.05 -39.25 22.30
CA VAL A 247 11.34 -37.99 22.36
C VAL A 247 9.89 -38.20 22.87
N VAL A 248 9.19 -39.22 22.34
CA VAL A 248 7.83 -39.56 22.72
C VAL A 248 7.73 -39.90 24.23
N GLU A 249 8.66 -40.68 24.75
CA GLU A 249 8.71 -41.01 26.16
C GLU A 249 8.77 -39.77 27.06
N VAL A 250 9.60 -38.80 26.72
CA VAL A 250 9.73 -37.53 27.49
C VAL A 250 8.47 -36.68 27.35
N ALA A 251 7.98 -36.48 26.15
CA ALA A 251 6.79 -35.67 25.89
C ALA A 251 5.54 -36.24 26.59
N HIS A 252 5.28 -37.55 26.47
CA HIS A 252 4.14 -38.19 27.09
C HIS A 252 4.24 -38.22 28.62
N ALA A 253 5.47 -38.35 29.18
CA ALA A 253 5.70 -38.21 30.62
C ALA A 253 5.35 -36.80 31.14
N ALA A 254 5.52 -35.77 30.30
CA ALA A 254 5.13 -34.40 30.58
C ALA A 254 3.66 -34.07 30.24
N GLY A 255 2.92 -35.03 29.68
CA GLY A 255 1.53 -34.86 29.29
C GLY A 255 1.31 -34.04 28.02
N ILE A 256 2.33 -33.88 27.19
CA ILE A 256 2.25 -33.21 25.89
C ILE A 256 2.42 -34.18 24.73
N LYS A 257 1.98 -33.79 23.54
CA LYS A 257 1.95 -34.63 22.33
C LYS A 257 3.20 -34.46 21.48
N VAL A 258 3.42 -35.45 20.60
CA VAL A 258 4.48 -35.40 19.58
C VAL A 258 3.87 -35.46 18.19
N THR A 259 4.30 -34.58 17.30
CA THR A 259 3.99 -34.64 15.88
C THR A 259 5.26 -34.87 15.06
N ALA A 260 5.14 -35.65 13.98
CA ALA A 260 6.27 -35.96 13.10
C ALA A 260 6.05 -35.40 11.69
N HIS A 261 7.00 -34.61 11.19
CA HIS A 261 7.15 -34.37 9.76
C HIS A 261 7.58 -35.69 9.11
N ALA A 262 6.77 -36.23 8.24
CA ALA A 262 7.08 -37.47 7.54
C ALA A 262 6.37 -37.55 6.19
N HIS A 263 7.11 -37.61 5.10
CA HIS A 263 6.59 -37.84 3.75
C HIS A 263 6.59 -39.30 3.37
N GLY A 264 7.69 -40.03 3.63
CA GLY A 264 7.89 -41.41 3.19
C GLY A 264 7.15 -42.46 4.00
N ALA A 265 6.65 -43.53 3.37
CA ALA A 265 5.90 -44.57 4.02
C ALA A 265 6.64 -45.27 5.18
N GLU A 266 7.97 -45.47 5.05
CA GLU A 266 8.79 -46.09 6.10
C GLU A 266 8.91 -45.15 7.30
N SER A 267 9.25 -43.89 7.09
CA SER A 267 9.31 -42.86 8.16
C SER A 267 7.99 -42.72 8.89
N ILE A 268 6.86 -42.75 8.16
CA ILE A 268 5.52 -42.65 8.73
C ILE A 268 5.23 -43.85 9.64
N LYS A 269 5.55 -45.08 9.16
CA LYS A 269 5.37 -46.31 9.95
C LYS A 269 6.25 -46.28 11.20
N ASP A 270 7.49 -45.89 11.08
CA ASP A 270 8.45 -45.83 12.20
C ASP A 270 7.99 -44.77 13.24
N ALA A 271 7.54 -43.59 12.79
CA ALA A 271 7.01 -42.58 13.68
C ALA A 271 5.74 -43.08 14.43
N ILE A 272 4.79 -43.71 13.72
CA ILE A 272 3.58 -44.27 14.34
C ILE A 272 3.96 -45.39 15.36
N LEU A 273 4.87 -46.27 15.02
CA LEU A 273 5.33 -47.34 15.90
C LEU A 273 6.13 -46.81 17.10
N ALA A 274 6.81 -45.68 16.96
CA ALA A 274 7.49 -44.98 18.04
C ALA A 274 6.49 -44.28 18.99
N GLY A 275 5.24 -44.10 18.58
CA GLY A 275 4.14 -43.58 19.43
C GLY A 275 3.80 -42.13 19.24
N VAL A 276 4.09 -41.51 18.09
CA VAL A 276 3.68 -40.12 17.83
C VAL A 276 2.15 -39.99 17.75
N ASP A 277 1.63 -38.81 18.06
CA ASP A 277 0.19 -38.52 18.09
C ASP A 277 -0.34 -38.03 16.73
N SER A 278 0.49 -37.42 15.91
CA SER A 278 0.13 -36.96 14.55
C SER A 278 1.31 -37.01 13.57
N ILE A 279 0.95 -37.10 12.29
CA ILE A 279 1.86 -37.02 11.16
C ILE A 279 1.54 -35.77 10.34
N GLU A 280 2.53 -34.95 10.05
CA GLU A 280 2.43 -33.82 9.13
C GLU A 280 2.79 -34.27 7.70
N HIS A 281 2.07 -33.73 6.72
CA HIS A 281 2.18 -33.98 5.28
C HIS A 281 1.70 -35.38 4.83
N ALA A 282 2.31 -36.46 5.31
CA ALA A 282 2.03 -37.85 4.94
C ALA A 282 2.05 -38.13 3.42
N SER A 283 2.79 -37.40 2.61
CA SER A 283 2.62 -37.29 1.15
C SER A 283 2.80 -38.60 0.38
N LEU A 284 3.66 -39.49 0.84
CA LEU A 284 4.01 -40.76 0.18
C LEU A 284 3.62 -41.99 1.02
N ALA A 285 2.57 -41.85 1.88
CA ALA A 285 2.09 -42.96 2.70
C ALA A 285 1.57 -44.12 1.80
N ASP A 286 2.00 -45.32 2.10
CA ASP A 286 1.46 -46.52 1.48
C ASP A 286 0.19 -47.02 2.23
N ASP A 287 -0.51 -48.02 1.68
CA ASP A 287 -1.74 -48.55 2.26
C ASP A 287 -1.49 -49.17 3.66
N GLU A 288 -0.27 -49.66 3.94
CA GLU A 288 0.10 -50.20 5.26
C GLU A 288 0.27 -49.08 6.29
N ALA A 289 0.91 -47.98 5.92
CA ALA A 289 1.04 -46.80 6.80
C ALA A 289 -0.32 -46.15 7.13
N ILE A 290 -1.20 -46.05 6.11
CA ILE A 290 -2.57 -45.54 6.29
C ILE A 290 -3.37 -46.47 7.23
N ALA A 291 -3.32 -47.79 7.03
CA ALA A 291 -3.99 -48.75 7.87
C ALA A 291 -3.47 -48.72 9.32
N LEU A 292 -2.18 -48.60 9.50
CA LEU A 292 -1.55 -48.47 10.80
C LEU A 292 -1.96 -47.21 11.53
N ALA A 293 -2.03 -46.06 10.81
CA ALA A 293 -2.52 -44.79 11.37
C ALA A 293 -3.97 -44.91 11.86
N ALA A 294 -4.85 -45.50 11.05
CA ALA A 294 -6.23 -45.75 11.41
C ALA A 294 -6.37 -46.69 12.63
N GLU A 295 -5.60 -47.80 12.69
CA GLU A 295 -5.56 -48.73 13.80
C GLU A 295 -5.11 -48.08 15.11
N ARG A 296 -4.09 -47.25 15.04
CA ARG A 296 -3.47 -46.61 16.21
C ARG A 296 -4.12 -45.27 16.60
N GLY A 297 -5.06 -44.77 15.80
CA GLY A 297 -5.70 -43.48 16.02
C GLY A 297 -4.76 -42.28 15.83
N VAL A 298 -3.71 -42.45 15.03
CA VAL A 298 -2.78 -41.34 14.71
C VAL A 298 -3.43 -40.42 13.70
N VAL A 299 -3.34 -39.12 13.95
CA VAL A 299 -3.99 -38.05 13.16
C VAL A 299 -3.07 -37.60 12.02
N PHE A 300 -3.62 -37.33 10.84
CA PHE A 300 -2.89 -36.71 9.74
C PHE A 300 -3.23 -35.23 9.63
N SER A 301 -2.22 -34.38 9.57
CA SER A 301 -2.27 -32.95 9.24
C SER A 301 -1.72 -32.79 7.83
N MET A 302 -2.59 -32.50 6.85
CA MET A 302 -2.24 -32.59 5.43
C MET A 302 -2.45 -31.25 4.71
N ASP A 303 -1.40 -30.71 4.13
CA ASP A 303 -1.28 -29.43 3.46
C ASP A 303 -1.55 -29.52 1.93
N VAL A 304 -2.69 -30.10 1.55
CA VAL A 304 -3.01 -30.52 0.17
C VAL A 304 -3.13 -29.37 -0.87
N TYR A 305 -3.10 -28.11 -0.45
CA TYR A 305 -3.06 -26.96 -1.36
C TYR A 305 -1.64 -26.42 -1.60
N ASN A 306 -0.73 -26.54 -0.64
CA ASN A 306 0.62 -26.00 -0.66
C ASN A 306 1.36 -26.28 -1.98
N GLY A 307 1.39 -27.55 -2.40
CA GLY A 307 2.06 -27.92 -3.66
C GLY A 307 1.49 -27.25 -4.92
N THR A 308 0.20 -26.86 -4.95
CA THR A 308 -0.38 -26.09 -6.05
C THR A 308 0.22 -24.69 -6.12
N TYR A 309 0.28 -24.00 -4.99
CA TYR A 309 0.88 -22.67 -4.92
C TYR A 309 2.35 -22.71 -5.38
N THR A 310 3.10 -23.67 -4.87
CA THR A 310 4.52 -23.86 -5.25
C THR A 310 4.68 -24.12 -6.76
N GLU A 311 3.81 -24.92 -7.37
CA GLU A 311 3.83 -25.19 -8.81
C GLU A 311 3.52 -23.94 -9.64
N GLU A 312 2.52 -23.14 -9.21
CA GLU A 312 2.06 -21.94 -9.92
C GLU A 312 3.09 -20.80 -9.88
N VAL A 313 3.73 -20.57 -8.73
CA VAL A 313 4.56 -19.36 -8.54
C VAL A 313 6.05 -19.63 -8.31
N GLY A 314 6.44 -20.85 -7.94
CA GLY A 314 7.80 -21.13 -7.47
C GLY A 314 8.89 -20.87 -8.50
N ARG A 315 8.62 -21.14 -9.79
CA ARG A 315 9.58 -20.85 -10.86
C ARG A 315 9.71 -19.37 -11.14
N GLU A 316 8.62 -18.64 -11.10
CA GLU A 316 8.59 -17.18 -11.27
C GLU A 316 9.31 -16.49 -10.10
N GLN A 317 9.11 -16.97 -8.90
CA GLN A 317 9.77 -16.49 -7.69
C GLN A 317 11.22 -16.98 -7.51
N GLY A 318 11.72 -17.84 -8.39
CA GLY A 318 13.11 -18.29 -8.36
C GLY A 318 13.43 -19.40 -7.35
N TYR A 319 12.43 -20.21 -6.97
CA TYR A 319 12.67 -21.36 -6.08
C TYR A 319 13.69 -22.32 -6.69
N ALA A 320 14.53 -22.94 -5.81
CA ALA A 320 15.54 -23.88 -6.25
C ALA A 320 14.92 -25.05 -7.04
N GLU A 321 15.55 -25.45 -8.15
CA GLU A 321 15.09 -26.58 -8.97
C GLU A 321 14.92 -27.87 -8.16
N GLU A 322 15.71 -28.05 -7.09
CA GLU A 322 15.57 -29.17 -6.17
C GLU A 322 14.20 -29.14 -5.46
N PHE A 323 13.76 -27.96 -5.00
CA PHE A 323 12.46 -27.79 -4.33
C PHE A 323 11.31 -28.02 -5.31
N MET A 324 11.41 -27.48 -6.52
CA MET A 324 10.40 -27.69 -7.56
C MET A 324 10.22 -29.16 -7.90
N ARG A 325 11.33 -29.90 -8.08
CA ARG A 325 11.30 -31.34 -8.35
C ARG A 325 10.68 -32.13 -7.18
N LYS A 326 11.06 -31.84 -5.94
CA LYS A 326 10.48 -32.50 -4.75
C LYS A 326 8.98 -32.19 -4.60
N ASN A 327 8.56 -30.97 -4.93
CA ASN A 327 7.16 -30.59 -4.95
C ASN A 327 6.37 -31.39 -6.00
N GLU A 328 6.90 -31.52 -7.21
CA GLU A 328 6.29 -32.35 -8.27
C GLU A 328 6.15 -33.82 -7.86
N GLU A 329 7.18 -34.38 -7.19
CA GLU A 329 7.17 -35.78 -6.69
C GLU A 329 6.13 -36.01 -5.59
N THR A 330 5.80 -35.01 -4.77
CA THR A 330 4.96 -35.17 -3.56
C THR A 330 3.52 -34.69 -3.71
N THR A 331 3.25 -33.66 -4.51
CA THR A 331 1.97 -32.95 -4.52
C THR A 331 0.77 -33.84 -4.87
N GLU A 332 0.78 -34.47 -6.02
CA GLU A 332 -0.37 -35.32 -6.44
C GLU A 332 -0.40 -36.65 -5.66
N ALA A 333 0.77 -37.16 -5.27
CA ALA A 333 0.84 -38.34 -4.40
C ALA A 333 0.16 -38.06 -3.04
N GLN A 334 0.37 -36.92 -2.44
CA GLN A 334 -0.28 -36.50 -1.18
C GLN A 334 -1.81 -36.46 -1.32
N ARG A 335 -2.32 -35.94 -2.43
CA ARG A 335 -3.79 -35.88 -2.67
C ARG A 335 -4.40 -37.25 -2.83
N VAL A 336 -3.69 -38.20 -3.44
CA VAL A 336 -4.10 -39.61 -3.51
C VAL A 336 -4.09 -40.24 -2.11
N VAL A 337 -3.07 -39.95 -1.30
CA VAL A 337 -3.00 -40.41 0.10
C VAL A 337 -4.15 -39.83 0.92
N PHE A 338 -4.46 -38.54 0.74
CA PHE A 338 -5.59 -37.87 1.40
C PHE A 338 -6.92 -38.62 1.14
N GLU A 339 -7.21 -38.96 -0.12
CA GLU A 339 -8.41 -39.71 -0.49
C GLU A 339 -8.45 -41.12 0.14
N LYS A 340 -7.29 -41.80 0.17
CA LYS A 340 -7.17 -43.13 0.79
C LYS A 340 -7.30 -43.05 2.31
N ALA A 341 -6.65 -42.10 2.96
CA ALA A 341 -6.74 -41.87 4.40
C ALA A 341 -8.16 -41.54 4.84
N LEU A 342 -8.87 -40.69 4.07
CA LEU A 342 -10.26 -40.37 4.30
C LEU A 342 -11.15 -41.63 4.24
N LYS A 343 -10.97 -42.49 3.22
CA LYS A 343 -11.71 -43.76 3.07
C LYS A 343 -11.38 -44.78 4.15
N ALA A 344 -10.14 -44.79 4.64
CA ALA A 344 -9.72 -45.69 5.71
C ALA A 344 -10.16 -45.23 7.10
N GLY A 345 -10.75 -44.04 7.24
CA GLY A 345 -11.22 -43.48 8.50
C GLY A 345 -10.11 -42.86 9.36
N VAL A 346 -8.96 -42.53 8.78
CA VAL A 346 -7.94 -41.75 9.47
C VAL A 346 -8.50 -40.36 9.79
N THR A 347 -8.31 -39.88 11.02
CA THR A 347 -8.68 -38.53 11.39
C THR A 347 -7.75 -37.53 10.70
N ILE A 348 -8.32 -36.64 9.90
CA ILE A 348 -7.56 -35.59 9.21
C ILE A 348 -7.89 -34.23 9.84
N ILE A 349 -6.87 -33.48 10.23
CA ILE A 349 -6.97 -32.09 10.70
C ILE A 349 -6.43 -31.14 9.64
N PHE A 350 -6.98 -29.93 9.65
CA PHE A 350 -6.58 -28.84 8.75
C PHE A 350 -5.20 -28.31 9.15
N GLY A 351 -4.27 -28.35 8.25
CA GLY A 351 -2.92 -27.81 8.37
C GLY A 351 -2.44 -27.38 6.99
N THR A 352 -1.93 -26.18 6.86
CA THR A 352 -1.66 -25.55 5.55
C THR A 352 -0.19 -25.40 5.21
N ASP A 353 0.68 -25.46 6.21
CA ASP A 353 2.09 -25.14 6.09
C ASP A 353 2.32 -23.67 5.64
N LEU A 354 1.50 -22.73 6.22
CA LEU A 354 1.67 -21.29 6.02
C LEU A 354 3.11 -20.88 6.38
N GLY A 355 3.72 -20.07 5.52
CA GLY A 355 5.15 -19.76 5.48
C GLY A 355 5.78 -20.27 4.19
N VAL A 356 5.28 -21.39 3.64
CA VAL A 356 5.55 -21.83 2.27
C VAL A 356 4.64 -21.14 1.27
N LEU A 357 3.44 -20.76 1.69
CA LEU A 357 2.49 -19.94 0.94
C LEU A 357 2.11 -18.69 1.78
N PRO A 358 1.59 -17.61 1.14
CA PRO A 358 1.19 -16.39 1.84
C PRO A 358 0.20 -16.67 2.98
N HIS A 359 0.39 -15.99 4.10
CA HIS A 359 -0.28 -16.26 5.37
C HIS A 359 -1.79 -15.95 5.38
N ASP A 360 -2.32 -15.32 4.36
CA ASP A 360 -3.75 -15.07 4.13
C ASP A 360 -4.41 -16.07 3.17
N MET A 361 -3.62 -16.97 2.55
CA MET A 361 -4.13 -17.90 1.54
C MET A 361 -4.51 -19.29 2.09
N GLY A 362 -4.34 -19.56 3.38
CA GLY A 362 -4.56 -20.89 3.97
C GLY A 362 -5.95 -21.48 3.70
N ALA A 363 -6.98 -20.64 3.67
CA ALA A 363 -8.35 -21.09 3.44
C ALA A 363 -8.62 -21.66 2.03
N ARG A 364 -7.73 -21.45 1.06
CA ARG A 364 -7.81 -22.10 -0.27
C ARG A 364 -7.73 -23.63 -0.19
N GLN A 365 -7.14 -24.16 0.85
CA GLN A 365 -7.05 -25.59 1.10
C GLN A 365 -8.43 -26.27 1.21
N PHE A 366 -9.46 -25.59 1.75
CA PHE A 366 -10.80 -26.14 1.87
C PHE A 366 -11.37 -26.63 0.53
N GLU A 367 -11.15 -25.88 -0.53
CA GLU A 367 -11.59 -26.25 -1.89
C GLU A 367 -10.94 -27.55 -2.35
N VAL A 368 -9.65 -27.72 -2.13
CA VAL A 368 -8.92 -28.94 -2.51
C VAL A 368 -9.42 -30.13 -1.70
N MET A 369 -9.59 -29.99 -0.38
CA MET A 369 -10.11 -31.04 0.48
C MET A 369 -11.50 -31.52 0.05
N VAL A 370 -12.42 -30.61 -0.29
CA VAL A 370 -13.77 -30.95 -0.76
C VAL A 370 -13.71 -31.57 -2.15
N ARG A 371 -12.90 -31.05 -3.06
CA ARG A 371 -12.69 -31.62 -4.41
C ARG A 371 -12.15 -33.06 -4.34
N ARG A 372 -11.35 -33.37 -3.31
CA ARG A 372 -10.76 -34.71 -3.05
C ARG A 372 -11.65 -35.59 -2.18
N GLY A 373 -12.93 -35.26 -2.01
CA GLY A 373 -13.96 -36.15 -1.47
C GLY A 373 -14.33 -35.94 -0.02
N MET A 374 -13.78 -34.96 0.69
CA MET A 374 -14.26 -34.59 2.01
C MET A 374 -15.56 -33.78 1.90
N THR A 375 -16.54 -34.04 2.77
CA THR A 375 -17.77 -33.23 2.76
C THR A 375 -17.47 -31.80 3.29
N PRO A 376 -18.21 -30.75 2.83
CA PRO A 376 -17.97 -29.38 3.32
C PRO A 376 -18.03 -29.26 4.85
N MET A 377 -18.96 -29.94 5.50
CA MET A 377 -19.07 -29.95 6.97
C MET A 377 -17.86 -30.63 7.62
N ALA A 378 -17.38 -31.76 7.05
CA ALA A 378 -16.17 -32.43 7.58
C ALA A 378 -14.95 -31.56 7.41
N ALA A 379 -14.81 -30.84 6.29
CA ALA A 379 -13.74 -29.88 6.07
C ALA A 379 -13.78 -28.72 7.09
N ILE A 380 -14.95 -28.15 7.38
CA ILE A 380 -15.11 -27.14 8.43
C ILE A 380 -14.74 -27.71 9.80
N LYS A 381 -15.20 -28.92 10.14
CA LYS A 381 -14.87 -29.56 11.42
C LYS A 381 -13.37 -29.87 11.54
N SER A 382 -12.70 -30.22 10.43
CA SER A 382 -11.25 -30.45 10.42
C SER A 382 -10.43 -29.20 10.71
N ALA A 383 -11.02 -28.01 10.57
CA ALA A 383 -10.44 -26.72 10.90
C ALA A 383 -11.09 -26.05 12.14
N THR A 384 -11.85 -26.80 12.94
CA THR A 384 -12.54 -26.27 14.14
C THR A 384 -12.51 -27.27 15.28
N SER A 385 -13.55 -28.09 15.46
CA SER A 385 -13.72 -28.98 16.62
C SER A 385 -12.73 -30.15 16.63
N VAL A 386 -12.36 -30.70 15.47
CA VAL A 386 -11.47 -31.87 15.40
C VAL A 386 -10.05 -31.53 15.86
N PRO A 387 -9.38 -30.48 15.35
CA PRO A 387 -8.06 -30.09 15.86
C PRO A 387 -8.10 -29.60 17.29
N ALA A 388 -9.17 -28.93 17.74
CA ALA A 388 -9.34 -28.54 19.13
C ALA A 388 -9.35 -29.77 20.05
N ALA A 389 -10.03 -30.85 19.66
CA ALA A 389 -10.05 -32.12 20.40
C ALA A 389 -8.66 -32.79 20.37
N HIS A 390 -8.00 -32.83 19.19
CA HIS A 390 -6.66 -33.39 19.06
C HIS A 390 -5.64 -32.66 19.95
N MET A 391 -5.70 -31.35 20.00
CA MET A 391 -4.78 -30.54 20.83
C MET A 391 -5.17 -30.47 22.32
N GLY A 392 -6.27 -31.10 22.73
CA GLY A 392 -6.73 -31.09 24.12
C GLY A 392 -7.31 -29.75 24.61
N ILE A 393 -7.73 -28.87 23.70
CA ILE A 393 -8.27 -27.53 23.99
C ILE A 393 -9.74 -27.38 23.57
N ALA A 394 -10.45 -28.50 23.43
CA ALA A 394 -11.85 -28.46 22.99
C ALA A 394 -12.82 -27.86 24.03
N SER A 395 -12.41 -27.70 25.29
CA SER A 395 -13.15 -26.92 26.28
C SER A 395 -13.13 -25.40 26.00
N ASP A 396 -12.15 -24.93 25.26
CA ASP A 396 -11.84 -23.50 25.13
C ASP A 396 -12.19 -22.96 23.75
N VAL A 397 -11.89 -23.70 22.67
CA VAL A 397 -12.04 -23.25 21.27
C VAL A 397 -12.67 -24.32 20.36
N GLY A 398 -12.84 -23.99 19.07
CA GLY A 398 -13.25 -24.93 18.03
C GLY A 398 -14.75 -25.15 17.91
N ALA A 399 -15.58 -24.51 18.75
CA ALA A 399 -17.04 -24.54 18.61
C ALA A 399 -17.69 -23.30 19.23
N ILE A 400 -18.91 -22.99 18.76
CA ILE A 400 -19.74 -21.92 19.32
C ILE A 400 -20.66 -22.57 20.37
N GLU A 401 -20.14 -22.72 21.56
CA GLU A 401 -20.82 -23.36 22.70
C GLU A 401 -20.56 -22.55 23.98
N VAL A 402 -21.56 -22.58 24.91
CA VAL A 402 -21.46 -21.86 26.18
C VAL A 402 -20.24 -22.33 26.98
N GLY A 403 -19.45 -21.40 27.47
CA GLY A 403 -18.22 -21.60 28.25
C GLY A 403 -16.93 -21.51 27.43
N ARG A 404 -16.97 -21.65 26.11
CA ARG A 404 -15.81 -21.50 25.23
C ARG A 404 -15.52 -20.04 24.95
N PHE A 405 -14.32 -19.75 24.47
CA PHE A 405 -13.98 -18.40 24.02
C PHE A 405 -14.93 -17.93 22.92
N GLY A 406 -15.21 -16.63 22.90
CA GLY A 406 -16.04 -15.97 21.90
C GLY A 406 -15.25 -15.70 20.61
N ASP A 407 -14.71 -16.75 20.00
CA ASP A 407 -13.94 -16.73 18.77
C ASP A 407 -14.85 -17.15 17.62
N LEU A 408 -15.21 -16.18 16.75
CA LEU A 408 -16.12 -16.37 15.63
C LEU A 408 -15.56 -15.73 14.36
N ILE A 409 -15.87 -16.35 13.23
CA ILE A 409 -15.76 -15.72 11.92
C ILE A 409 -17.11 -15.60 11.26
N ALA A 410 -17.22 -14.74 10.25
CA ALA A 410 -18.42 -14.67 9.42
C ALA A 410 -18.03 -14.57 7.94
N VAL A 411 -18.78 -15.28 7.10
CA VAL A 411 -18.58 -15.32 5.64
C VAL A 411 -19.88 -15.00 4.92
N ALA A 412 -19.77 -14.45 3.71
CA ALA A 412 -20.91 -14.22 2.84
C ALA A 412 -21.37 -15.53 2.20
N GLY A 413 -22.66 -15.86 2.29
CA GLY A 413 -23.22 -17.10 1.71
C GLY A 413 -23.15 -18.29 2.65
N ASN A 414 -23.26 -19.49 2.06
CA ASN A 414 -23.34 -20.75 2.81
C ASN A 414 -22.17 -21.68 2.46
N PRO A 415 -21.18 -21.87 3.34
CA PRO A 415 -20.01 -22.71 3.07
C PRO A 415 -20.33 -24.21 2.90
N LEU A 416 -21.53 -24.65 3.27
CA LEU A 416 -21.98 -26.03 3.02
C LEU A 416 -22.40 -26.26 1.58
N SER A 417 -22.77 -25.22 0.83
CA SER A 417 -23.09 -25.29 -0.61
C SER A 417 -21.94 -24.82 -1.48
N ASP A 418 -21.14 -23.89 -1.00
CA ASP A 418 -19.95 -23.37 -1.66
C ASP A 418 -18.86 -23.14 -0.62
N ILE A 419 -17.92 -24.07 -0.55
CA ILE A 419 -16.84 -24.02 0.45
C ILE A 419 -15.87 -22.88 0.21
N THR A 420 -15.79 -22.35 -1.02
CA THR A 420 -14.84 -21.29 -1.41
C THR A 420 -15.14 -19.95 -0.70
N VAL A 421 -16.37 -19.76 -0.19
CA VAL A 421 -16.69 -18.54 0.59
C VAL A 421 -15.85 -18.41 1.86
N LEU A 422 -15.20 -19.50 2.32
CA LEU A 422 -14.25 -19.45 3.44
C LEU A 422 -12.93 -18.77 3.10
N GLN A 423 -12.64 -18.57 1.81
CA GLN A 423 -11.45 -17.82 1.35
C GLN A 423 -11.59 -16.31 1.62
N ASP A 424 -12.85 -15.82 1.76
CA ASP A 424 -13.17 -14.41 2.00
C ASP A 424 -13.89 -14.25 3.34
N VAL A 425 -13.14 -14.29 4.43
CA VAL A 425 -13.68 -14.05 5.77
C VAL A 425 -14.01 -12.58 5.95
N GLU A 426 -15.28 -12.25 6.15
CA GLU A 426 -15.79 -10.89 6.23
C GLU A 426 -15.68 -10.28 7.63
N SER A 427 -15.80 -11.10 8.66
CA SER A 427 -15.65 -10.64 10.05
C SER A 427 -14.86 -11.65 10.87
N VAL A 428 -14.03 -11.13 11.76
CA VAL A 428 -13.26 -11.91 12.73
C VAL A 428 -13.50 -11.33 14.12
N ILE A 429 -13.92 -12.18 15.04
CA ILE A 429 -14.13 -11.85 16.45
C ILE A 429 -13.27 -12.82 17.26
N LYS A 430 -12.40 -12.30 18.12
CA LYS A 430 -11.56 -13.08 19.03
C LYS A 430 -11.82 -12.65 20.47
N GLY A 431 -12.19 -13.58 21.33
CA GLY A 431 -12.53 -13.27 22.73
C GLY A 431 -13.57 -12.15 22.87
N GLY A 432 -14.59 -12.11 21.99
CA GLY A 432 -15.58 -11.04 21.97
C GLY A 432 -15.04 -9.66 21.52
N THR A 433 -13.81 -9.57 21.03
CA THR A 433 -13.27 -8.35 20.42
C THR A 433 -13.39 -8.47 18.90
N VAL A 434 -13.99 -7.47 18.26
CA VAL A 434 -14.08 -7.41 16.80
C VAL A 434 -12.73 -7.01 16.26
N ILE A 435 -12.06 -7.91 15.55
CA ILE A 435 -10.75 -7.72 14.90
C ILE A 435 -10.97 -7.19 13.48
N LYS A 436 -11.80 -7.88 12.70
CA LYS A 436 -12.22 -7.49 11.36
C LYS A 436 -13.73 -7.30 11.36
N LYS A 437 -14.18 -6.15 10.86
CA LYS A 437 -15.61 -5.81 10.82
C LYS A 437 -16.16 -6.11 9.43
N ALA A 438 -17.21 -6.93 9.37
CA ALA A 438 -17.93 -7.16 8.12
C ALA A 438 -18.49 -5.84 7.57
N MET A 439 -18.26 -5.62 6.28
CA MET A 439 -18.98 -4.60 5.52
C MET A 439 -20.39 -5.13 5.23
N PRO A 440 -21.42 -4.26 5.12
CA PRO A 440 -22.72 -4.69 4.64
C PRO A 440 -22.56 -5.44 3.31
N LEU A 441 -23.24 -6.59 3.15
CA LEU A 441 -23.20 -7.31 1.88
C LEU A 441 -23.64 -6.36 0.76
N GLN A 442 -22.83 -6.29 -0.27
CA GLN A 442 -23.10 -5.45 -1.41
C GLN A 442 -24.43 -5.88 -2.05
N PRO A 443 -25.29 -4.93 -2.45
CA PRO A 443 -26.51 -5.28 -3.17
C PRO A 443 -26.19 -6.18 -4.37
N LYS A 444 -27.00 -7.21 -4.62
CA LYS A 444 -26.78 -8.13 -5.75
C LYS A 444 -26.79 -7.39 -7.09
N PHE A 445 -27.54 -6.30 -7.19
CA PHE A 445 -27.68 -5.50 -8.40
C PHE A 445 -26.77 -4.26 -8.36
N ALA A 446 -26.45 -3.76 -9.53
CA ALA A 446 -25.70 -2.52 -9.70
C ALA A 446 -26.57 -1.29 -9.40
N ASP A 447 -25.93 -0.18 -8.99
CA ASP A 447 -26.59 1.12 -8.88
C ASP A 447 -26.82 1.70 -10.27
N THR A 448 -25.81 1.54 -11.15
CA THR A 448 -25.82 2.06 -12.51
C THR A 448 -25.26 1.03 -13.50
N VAL A 449 -25.90 0.93 -14.65
CA VAL A 449 -25.44 0.11 -15.79
C VAL A 449 -25.35 0.98 -17.04
N TYR A 450 -24.24 0.91 -17.73
CA TYR A 450 -24.03 1.44 -19.06
C TYR A 450 -23.96 0.28 -20.04
N HIS A 451 -24.70 0.32 -21.17
CA HIS A 451 -24.73 -0.76 -22.16
C HIS A 451 -24.86 -0.23 -23.58
N THR A 452 -24.77 -1.13 -24.58
CA THR A 452 -24.81 -0.81 -26.01
C THR A 452 -23.73 0.21 -26.37
N GLY A 453 -22.57 0.13 -25.76
CA GLY A 453 -21.44 1.02 -25.98
C GLY A 453 -20.26 0.38 -26.70
N LYS A 454 -19.30 1.22 -27.06
CA LYS A 454 -17.93 0.82 -27.35
C LYS A 454 -17.10 1.23 -26.11
N ILE A 455 -16.79 0.28 -25.24
CA ILE A 455 -16.10 0.57 -23.99
C ILE A 455 -14.64 0.16 -24.15
N TYR A 456 -13.74 1.15 -24.17
CA TYR A 456 -12.30 0.90 -24.20
C TYR A 456 -11.80 0.83 -22.75
N THR A 457 -11.37 -0.34 -22.33
CA THR A 457 -11.12 -0.64 -20.91
C THR A 457 -9.71 -0.26 -20.45
N VAL A 458 -8.77 -0.04 -21.38
CA VAL A 458 -7.31 0.12 -21.13
C VAL A 458 -6.69 -1.12 -20.46
N ASN A 459 -7.39 -2.25 -20.46
CA ASN A 459 -6.90 -3.53 -19.96
C ASN A 459 -6.50 -4.41 -21.16
N GLU A 460 -5.20 -4.73 -21.27
CA GLU A 460 -4.65 -5.49 -22.41
C GLU A 460 -5.32 -6.86 -22.61
N GLU A 461 -5.75 -7.52 -21.54
CA GLU A 461 -6.43 -8.81 -21.60
C GLU A 461 -7.85 -8.69 -22.17
N ASN A 462 -8.49 -7.52 -22.07
CA ASN A 462 -9.86 -7.29 -22.51
C ASN A 462 -10.07 -5.83 -22.92
N LEU A 463 -9.42 -5.40 -24.00
CA LEU A 463 -9.40 -4.01 -24.46
C LEU A 463 -10.79 -3.42 -24.75
N TRP A 464 -11.77 -4.23 -25.13
CA TRP A 464 -13.08 -3.76 -25.55
C TRP A 464 -14.22 -4.51 -24.89
N ALA A 465 -15.18 -3.77 -24.38
CA ALA A 465 -16.42 -4.26 -23.81
C ALA A 465 -17.64 -3.55 -24.44
N GLN A 466 -18.86 -4.01 -24.13
CA GLN A 466 -20.14 -3.44 -24.55
C GLN A 466 -20.89 -2.81 -23.40
N ALA A 467 -20.65 -3.31 -22.18
CA ALA A 467 -21.36 -2.88 -20.99
C ALA A 467 -20.45 -2.83 -19.74
N VAL A 468 -20.79 -1.90 -18.85
CA VAL A 468 -20.20 -1.74 -17.50
C VAL A 468 -21.31 -1.63 -16.49
N ALA A 469 -21.19 -2.33 -15.35
CA ALA A 469 -22.04 -2.15 -14.18
C ALA A 469 -21.22 -1.55 -13.03
N ILE A 470 -21.77 -0.55 -12.37
CA ILE A 470 -21.18 0.15 -11.24
C ILE A 470 -22.03 -0.07 -10.00
N ARG A 471 -21.38 -0.39 -8.88
CA ARG A 471 -22.01 -0.62 -7.59
C ARG A 471 -21.19 0.01 -6.46
N ASN A 472 -21.82 0.88 -5.69
CA ASN A 472 -21.18 1.62 -4.61
C ASN A 472 -19.89 2.33 -5.06
N GLY A 473 -19.93 2.99 -6.22
CA GLY A 473 -18.80 3.73 -6.79
C GLY A 473 -17.68 2.85 -7.36
N ARG A 474 -17.86 1.52 -7.44
CA ARG A 474 -16.87 0.57 -7.97
C ARG A 474 -17.41 -0.19 -9.17
N ILE A 475 -16.53 -0.53 -10.09
CA ILE A 475 -16.85 -1.35 -11.25
C ILE A 475 -17.14 -2.78 -10.78
N ALA A 476 -18.39 -3.23 -10.95
CA ALA A 476 -18.87 -4.55 -10.54
C ALA A 476 -18.90 -5.56 -11.70
N PHE A 477 -18.91 -5.07 -12.95
CA PHE A 477 -18.91 -5.89 -14.14
C PHE A 477 -18.38 -5.11 -15.34
N VAL A 478 -17.61 -5.76 -16.19
CA VAL A 478 -17.19 -5.29 -17.53
C VAL A 478 -17.35 -6.44 -18.50
N GLY A 479 -18.08 -6.25 -19.61
CA GLY A 479 -18.27 -7.33 -20.59
C GLY A 479 -19.30 -7.04 -21.64
N THR A 480 -20.13 -8.05 -21.97
CA THR A 480 -21.14 -7.96 -23.01
C THR A 480 -22.48 -7.42 -22.51
N ASP A 481 -23.31 -6.91 -23.42
CA ASP A 481 -24.68 -6.48 -23.12
C ASP A 481 -25.56 -7.62 -22.53
N ASP A 482 -25.31 -8.85 -22.95
CA ASP A 482 -26.03 -10.00 -22.37
C ASP A 482 -25.56 -10.31 -20.94
N GLY A 483 -24.25 -10.23 -20.68
CA GLY A 483 -23.66 -10.50 -19.36
C GLY A 483 -24.11 -9.50 -18.30
N VAL A 484 -24.25 -8.23 -18.65
CA VAL A 484 -24.62 -7.16 -17.70
C VAL A 484 -26.05 -7.30 -17.17
N ARG A 485 -26.94 -8.01 -17.88
CA ARG A 485 -28.37 -8.14 -17.49
C ARG A 485 -28.57 -8.72 -16.09
N SER A 486 -27.68 -9.58 -15.63
CA SER A 486 -27.76 -10.15 -14.28
C SER A 486 -27.45 -9.15 -13.17
N HIS A 487 -26.86 -7.99 -13.51
CA HIS A 487 -26.56 -6.88 -12.61
C HIS A 487 -27.67 -5.82 -12.55
N ILE A 488 -28.73 -5.94 -13.40
CA ILE A 488 -29.82 -4.98 -13.43
C ILE A 488 -30.94 -5.44 -12.48
N GLY A 489 -31.25 -4.62 -11.50
CA GLY A 489 -32.34 -4.80 -10.54
C GLY A 489 -33.42 -3.70 -10.67
N PRO A 490 -34.42 -3.75 -9.77
CA PRO A 490 -35.53 -2.79 -9.81
C PRO A 490 -35.10 -1.31 -9.68
N ASP A 491 -34.04 -1.06 -8.92
CA ASP A 491 -33.55 0.29 -8.60
C ASP A 491 -32.31 0.68 -9.43
N THR A 492 -31.84 -0.19 -10.34
CA THR A 492 -30.67 0.10 -11.19
C THR A 492 -30.99 1.18 -12.23
N VAL A 493 -30.19 2.24 -12.24
CA VAL A 493 -30.24 3.23 -13.32
C VAL A 493 -29.53 2.67 -14.55
N VAL A 494 -30.23 2.61 -15.69
CA VAL A 494 -29.71 2.01 -16.92
C VAL A 494 -29.53 3.08 -17.99
N HIS A 495 -28.30 3.21 -18.52
CA HIS A 495 -27.95 4.14 -19.58
C HIS A 495 -27.63 3.40 -20.88
N ASP A 496 -28.38 3.70 -21.94
CA ASP A 496 -28.09 3.24 -23.31
C ASP A 496 -27.06 4.19 -23.96
N LEU A 497 -25.85 3.71 -24.18
CA LEU A 497 -24.77 4.49 -24.81
C LEU A 497 -24.95 4.69 -26.32
N ARG A 498 -25.85 3.93 -26.96
CA ARG A 498 -26.19 4.08 -28.41
C ARG A 498 -24.96 4.00 -29.31
N GLY A 499 -24.01 3.11 -29.00
CA GLY A 499 -22.76 2.91 -29.75
C GLY A 499 -21.68 3.97 -29.48
N ARG A 500 -21.87 4.88 -28.51
CA ARG A 500 -20.86 5.86 -28.11
C ARG A 500 -19.66 5.18 -27.46
N LEU A 501 -18.49 5.82 -27.59
CA LEU A 501 -17.27 5.42 -26.92
C LEU A 501 -17.35 5.81 -25.44
N MET A 502 -17.04 4.85 -24.58
CA MET A 502 -16.84 5.07 -23.16
C MET A 502 -15.39 4.76 -22.79
N LEU A 503 -14.78 5.63 -22.01
CA LEU A 503 -13.40 5.56 -21.53
C LEU A 503 -13.37 5.59 -20.00
N PRO A 504 -12.29 5.10 -19.35
CA PRO A 504 -11.99 5.49 -17.97
C PRO A 504 -11.94 7.02 -17.84
N GLY A 505 -12.31 7.55 -16.69
CA GLY A 505 -12.13 8.98 -16.39
C GLY A 505 -10.66 9.37 -16.53
N PHE A 506 -10.40 10.50 -17.19
CA PHE A 506 -9.03 10.98 -17.37
C PHE A 506 -8.39 11.35 -16.05
N GLN A 507 -7.06 11.25 -16.02
CA GLN A 507 -6.23 11.64 -14.89
C GLN A 507 -5.18 12.62 -15.37
N ASP A 508 -5.07 13.77 -14.70
CA ASP A 508 -4.04 14.78 -14.99
C ASP A 508 -2.92 14.63 -13.95
N ALA A 509 -1.74 14.22 -14.41
CA ALA A 509 -0.64 13.89 -13.51
C ALA A 509 0.23 15.10 -13.11
N HIS A 510 -0.08 16.30 -13.62
CA HIS A 510 0.61 17.54 -13.28
C HIS A 510 -0.26 18.75 -13.60
N ILE A 511 -0.82 19.39 -12.57
CA ILE A 511 -1.72 20.54 -12.73
C ILE A 511 -1.65 21.44 -11.49
N HIS A 512 -2.03 22.70 -11.61
CA HIS A 512 -2.08 23.72 -10.54
C HIS A 512 -3.51 24.26 -10.35
N PRO A 513 -4.46 23.45 -9.84
CA PRO A 513 -5.88 23.77 -10.01
C PRO A 513 -6.35 24.97 -9.20
N ILE A 514 -5.87 25.16 -7.97
CA ILE A 514 -6.32 26.26 -7.12
C ILE A 514 -5.71 27.57 -7.58
N ASP A 515 -4.41 27.60 -7.78
CA ASP A 515 -3.70 28.82 -8.20
C ASP A 515 -4.16 29.26 -9.58
N SER A 516 -4.18 28.37 -10.56
CA SER A 516 -4.66 28.65 -11.92
C SER A 516 -6.15 29.04 -11.96
N GLY A 517 -6.96 28.45 -11.09
CA GLY A 517 -8.35 28.85 -10.92
C GLY A 517 -8.51 30.26 -10.38
N MET A 518 -7.69 30.65 -9.40
CA MET A 518 -7.65 32.03 -8.92
C MET A 518 -7.18 33.00 -10.00
N GLN A 519 -6.14 32.64 -10.76
CA GLN A 519 -5.63 33.44 -11.88
C GLN A 519 -6.67 33.60 -13.00
N ALA A 520 -7.44 32.55 -13.30
CA ALA A 520 -8.53 32.62 -14.28
C ALA A 520 -9.66 33.58 -13.86
N LEU A 521 -9.87 33.75 -12.55
CA LEU A 521 -10.86 34.70 -11.98
C LEU A 521 -10.26 36.09 -11.77
N ALA A 522 -8.96 36.30 -11.91
CA ALA A 522 -8.23 37.55 -11.78
C ALA A 522 -7.97 38.20 -13.17
N CYS A 523 -6.93 39.02 -13.32
CA CYS A 523 -6.54 39.61 -14.62
C CYS A 523 -5.88 38.56 -15.53
N SER A 524 -6.72 37.73 -16.13
CA SER A 524 -6.26 36.61 -17.01
C SER A 524 -5.92 37.12 -18.41
N LEU A 525 -4.71 36.75 -18.88
CA LEU A 525 -4.20 37.04 -20.22
C LEU A 525 -4.04 35.78 -21.06
N TYR A 526 -4.38 34.60 -20.55
CA TYR A 526 -4.21 33.30 -21.22
C TYR A 526 -5.02 33.15 -22.51
N ASP A 527 -6.16 33.83 -22.61
CA ASP A 527 -7.09 33.75 -23.74
C ASP A 527 -6.88 34.87 -24.79
N VAL A 528 -5.87 35.73 -24.61
CA VAL A 528 -5.58 36.85 -25.52
C VAL A 528 -4.15 36.75 -26.08
N ARG A 529 -3.91 37.35 -27.24
CA ARG A 529 -2.60 37.36 -27.89
C ARG A 529 -2.23 38.77 -28.34
N GLY A 530 -0.95 39.11 -28.24
CA GLY A 530 -0.40 40.41 -28.64
C GLY A 530 -0.44 41.47 -27.55
N VAL A 531 0.62 42.28 -27.48
CA VAL A 531 0.83 43.30 -26.46
C VAL A 531 -0.33 44.28 -26.38
N ALA A 532 -0.94 44.67 -27.49
CA ALA A 532 -2.10 45.60 -27.50
C ALA A 532 -3.36 45.00 -26.83
N ALA A 533 -3.58 43.68 -27.02
CA ALA A 533 -4.69 43.00 -26.38
C ALA A 533 -4.45 42.81 -24.87
N TYR A 534 -3.20 42.58 -24.46
CA TYR A 534 -2.84 42.60 -23.04
C TYR A 534 -3.11 43.92 -22.38
N GLN A 535 -2.70 45.02 -23.03
CA GLN A 535 -2.95 46.39 -22.55
C GLN A 535 -4.46 46.68 -22.38
N GLU A 536 -5.30 46.30 -23.36
CA GLU A 536 -6.74 46.46 -23.29
C GLU A 536 -7.34 45.66 -22.12
N ARG A 537 -6.97 44.37 -21.99
CA ARG A 537 -7.45 43.48 -20.90
C ARG A 537 -7.05 44.00 -19.51
N ILE A 538 -5.82 44.46 -19.33
CA ILE A 538 -5.30 45.00 -18.06
C ILE A 538 -6.08 46.26 -17.69
N ALA A 539 -6.26 47.17 -18.66
CA ALA A 539 -7.01 48.43 -18.45
C ALA A 539 -8.48 48.19 -18.10
N GLU A 540 -9.15 47.26 -18.81
CA GLU A 540 -10.53 46.87 -18.54
C GLU A 540 -10.67 46.28 -17.14
N TYR A 541 -9.78 45.35 -16.76
CA TYR A 541 -9.78 44.72 -15.45
C TYR A 541 -9.56 45.71 -14.33
N ALA A 542 -8.57 46.60 -14.48
CA ALA A 542 -8.28 47.64 -13.50
C ALA A 542 -9.45 48.63 -13.30
N ALA A 543 -10.15 48.98 -14.38
CA ALA A 543 -11.33 49.84 -14.35
C ALA A 543 -12.55 49.14 -13.72
N ALA A 544 -12.73 47.83 -13.96
CA ALA A 544 -13.83 47.04 -13.41
C ALA A 544 -13.64 46.76 -11.92
N ASN A 545 -12.41 46.76 -11.43
CA ASN A 545 -12.02 46.41 -10.05
C ASN A 545 -11.28 47.57 -9.34
N PRO A 546 -11.93 48.71 -9.12
CA PRO A 546 -11.27 49.89 -8.57
C PRO A 546 -10.81 49.74 -7.13
N ASP A 547 -11.41 48.84 -6.38
CA ASP A 547 -11.18 48.68 -4.93
C ASP A 547 -10.09 47.63 -4.61
N VAL A 548 -9.57 46.84 -5.62
CA VAL A 548 -8.53 45.87 -5.37
C VAL A 548 -7.19 46.55 -5.10
N ALA A 549 -6.50 46.12 -4.06
CA ALA A 549 -5.24 46.71 -3.62
C ALA A 549 -4.08 46.42 -4.58
N TRP A 550 -4.06 45.23 -5.20
CA TRP A 550 -3.10 44.80 -6.18
C TRP A 550 -3.85 44.31 -7.44
N ILE A 551 -3.35 44.70 -8.62
CA ILE A 551 -3.77 44.03 -9.86
C ILE A 551 -2.90 42.80 -10.05
N LEU A 552 -3.50 41.64 -9.83
CA LEU A 552 -2.86 40.32 -9.94
C LEU A 552 -3.45 39.58 -11.13
N GLY A 553 -2.71 38.62 -11.64
CA GLY A 553 -3.11 37.77 -12.76
C GLY A 553 -1.91 37.20 -13.49
N GLY A 554 -2.12 36.75 -14.74
CA GLY A 554 -1.04 36.15 -15.51
C GLY A 554 -1.46 35.67 -16.88
N GLY A 555 -0.53 34.99 -17.57
CA GLY A 555 -0.77 34.41 -18.88
C GLY A 555 -0.21 35.21 -20.06
N TRP A 556 0.65 36.21 -19.81
CA TRP A 556 1.36 36.87 -20.91
C TRP A 556 2.48 35.94 -21.46
N SER A 557 2.61 35.94 -22.80
CA SER A 557 3.59 35.13 -23.49
C SER A 557 4.89 35.93 -23.73
N MET A 558 6.03 35.34 -23.41
CA MET A 558 7.35 35.91 -23.72
C MET A 558 7.54 36.16 -25.21
N ALA A 559 7.04 35.28 -26.06
CA ALA A 559 7.15 35.39 -27.52
C ALA A 559 6.53 36.69 -28.11
N GLU A 560 5.60 37.32 -27.39
CA GLU A 560 4.95 38.56 -27.85
C GLU A 560 5.80 39.82 -27.66
N PHE A 561 6.88 39.77 -26.88
CA PHE A 561 7.72 40.93 -26.53
C PHE A 561 9.02 41.05 -27.37
N GLY A 562 9.18 40.21 -28.43
CA GLY A 562 10.32 40.22 -29.34
C GLY A 562 11.58 39.57 -28.73
N PRO A 563 12.77 39.86 -29.26
CA PRO A 563 14.02 39.24 -28.82
C PRO A 563 14.27 39.46 -27.32
N GLY A 564 14.45 38.37 -26.57
CA GLY A 564 14.66 38.38 -25.13
C GLY A 564 13.37 38.26 -24.30
N GLY A 565 12.18 38.36 -24.90
CA GLY A 565 10.91 37.97 -24.29
C GLY A 565 10.45 38.74 -23.05
N MET A 566 11.12 39.81 -22.64
CA MET A 566 10.88 40.48 -21.36
C MET A 566 10.14 41.81 -21.52
N PRO A 567 8.95 42.00 -20.88
CA PRO A 567 8.16 43.23 -20.95
C PRO A 567 8.71 44.31 -20.05
N GLY A 568 8.60 45.59 -20.53
CA GLY A 568 8.96 46.77 -19.75
C GLY A 568 7.84 47.23 -18.79
N ARG A 569 8.22 47.75 -17.62
CA ARG A 569 7.31 48.33 -16.62
C ARG A 569 6.53 49.55 -17.12
N ASP A 570 7.10 50.30 -18.09
CA ASP A 570 6.50 51.48 -18.68
C ASP A 570 5.10 51.23 -19.26
N ILE A 571 4.88 50.08 -19.85
CA ILE A 571 3.56 49.64 -20.36
C ILE A 571 2.54 49.61 -19.21
N LEU A 572 2.90 48.95 -18.09
CA LEU A 572 2.00 48.87 -16.93
C LEU A 572 1.83 50.21 -16.21
N ASP A 573 2.88 51.02 -16.14
CA ASP A 573 2.85 52.36 -15.52
C ASP A 573 1.91 53.32 -16.24
N GLU A 574 1.78 53.22 -17.58
CA GLU A 574 0.84 54.02 -18.37
C GLU A 574 -0.62 53.58 -18.10
N LEU A 575 -0.86 52.28 -17.88
CA LEU A 575 -2.21 51.74 -17.69
C LEU A 575 -2.71 51.90 -16.24
N VAL A 576 -1.83 51.62 -15.26
CA VAL A 576 -2.16 51.64 -13.84
C VAL A 576 -1.05 52.33 -13.03
N PRO A 577 -1.03 53.67 -13.00
CA PRO A 577 0.06 54.43 -12.36
C PRO A 577 -0.04 54.52 -10.83
N ASP A 578 -1.19 54.18 -10.24
CA ASP A 578 -1.54 54.47 -8.84
C ASP A 578 -1.64 53.22 -7.95
N ARG A 579 -1.61 52.04 -8.52
CA ARG A 579 -1.71 50.76 -7.80
C ARG A 579 -0.62 49.79 -8.26
N PRO A 580 -0.14 48.86 -7.37
CA PRO A 580 0.80 47.84 -7.77
C PRO A 580 0.15 46.85 -8.73
N VAL A 581 0.87 46.52 -9.81
CA VAL A 581 0.55 45.50 -10.80
C VAL A 581 1.61 44.44 -10.76
N TYR A 582 1.19 43.16 -10.70
CA TYR A 582 2.09 42.02 -10.83
C TYR A 582 1.40 40.90 -11.61
N LEU A 583 1.93 40.56 -12.78
CA LEU A 583 1.37 39.58 -13.70
C LEU A 583 2.40 38.51 -13.99
N VAL A 584 2.05 37.23 -13.81
CA VAL A 584 2.94 36.09 -14.05
C VAL A 584 2.90 35.71 -15.54
N SER A 585 4.02 35.30 -16.10
CA SER A 585 4.10 34.77 -17.48
C SER A 585 3.26 33.51 -17.65
N ALA A 586 2.94 33.12 -18.88
CA ALA A 586 2.14 31.95 -19.17
C ALA A 586 2.83 30.66 -18.70
N ASP A 587 4.14 30.58 -18.73
CA ASP A 587 4.96 29.46 -18.24
C ASP A 587 5.18 29.46 -16.72
N GLY A 588 4.82 30.55 -16.02
CA GLY A 588 4.96 30.66 -14.56
C GLY A 588 6.37 31.05 -14.07
N HIS A 589 7.35 31.21 -14.94
CA HIS A 589 8.78 31.44 -14.60
C HIS A 589 9.23 32.89 -14.64
N SER A 590 8.35 33.84 -15.01
CA SER A 590 8.64 35.26 -15.04
C SER A 590 7.49 36.10 -14.48
N GLY A 591 7.83 37.17 -13.78
CA GLY A 591 6.89 38.16 -13.26
C GLY A 591 7.04 39.52 -13.89
N TRP A 592 5.93 40.20 -14.25
CA TRP A 592 5.88 41.52 -14.82
C TRP A 592 5.29 42.51 -13.83
N ALA A 593 6.16 43.38 -13.32
CA ALA A 593 5.85 44.35 -12.27
C ALA A 593 5.89 45.80 -12.78
N ASN A 594 4.95 46.65 -12.33
CA ASN A 594 5.00 48.06 -12.55
C ASN A 594 5.92 48.78 -11.56
N SER A 595 6.19 50.07 -11.74
CA SER A 595 7.05 50.87 -10.86
C SER A 595 6.53 50.95 -9.41
N VAL A 596 5.22 50.87 -9.18
CA VAL A 596 4.64 50.86 -7.84
C VAL A 596 4.97 49.54 -7.11
N ALA A 597 4.85 48.40 -7.79
CA ALA A 597 5.18 47.10 -7.25
C ALA A 597 6.68 46.98 -6.93
N LEU A 598 7.55 47.42 -7.85
CA LEU A 598 9.01 47.45 -7.61
C LEU A 598 9.38 48.33 -6.42
N THR A 599 8.73 49.50 -6.28
CA THR A 599 8.93 50.39 -5.13
C THR A 599 8.55 49.75 -3.80
N ILE A 600 7.40 49.04 -3.75
CA ILE A 600 6.96 48.32 -2.56
C ILE A 600 7.96 47.21 -2.22
N ALA A 601 8.46 46.51 -3.22
CA ALA A 601 9.47 45.46 -3.07
C ALA A 601 10.86 45.98 -2.69
N GLY A 602 11.13 47.30 -2.86
CA GLY A 602 12.43 47.93 -2.61
C GLY A 602 13.48 47.55 -3.67
N ILE A 603 13.02 47.23 -4.89
CA ILE A 603 13.89 46.83 -6.01
C ILE A 603 14.31 48.10 -6.75
N ASP A 604 15.64 48.33 -6.85
CA ASP A 604 16.25 49.45 -7.57
C ASP A 604 17.49 48.99 -8.33
N ARG A 605 18.22 49.94 -8.96
CA ARG A 605 19.44 49.68 -9.70
C ARG A 605 20.55 48.98 -8.91
N ASN A 606 20.52 49.11 -7.58
CA ASN A 606 21.56 48.59 -6.69
C ASN A 606 21.17 47.21 -6.11
N THR A 607 19.95 46.73 -6.38
CA THR A 607 19.50 45.42 -5.92
C THR A 607 20.24 44.35 -6.70
N ASP A 608 20.99 43.47 -6.03
CA ASP A 608 21.64 42.33 -6.64
C ASP A 608 20.65 41.23 -7.02
N ASN A 609 20.98 40.41 -8.01
CA ASN A 609 20.24 39.21 -8.35
C ASN A 609 20.30 38.22 -7.18
N PRO A 610 19.18 37.57 -6.82
CA PRO A 610 19.23 36.43 -5.91
C PRO A 610 20.00 35.26 -6.54
N PRO A 611 20.51 34.30 -5.75
CA PRO A 611 21.32 33.18 -6.28
C PRO A 611 20.58 32.29 -7.29
N ASP A 612 19.27 32.29 -7.22
CA ASP A 612 18.34 31.43 -7.98
C ASP A 612 17.40 32.21 -8.90
N GLY A 613 17.75 33.50 -9.25
CA GLY A 613 16.88 34.30 -10.09
C GLY A 613 17.56 35.53 -10.70
N ILE A 614 16.87 36.18 -11.64
CA ILE A 614 17.38 37.32 -12.41
C ILE A 614 16.42 38.51 -12.29
N ILE A 615 16.95 39.69 -11.99
CA ILE A 615 16.26 40.98 -12.12
C ILE A 615 16.71 41.59 -13.45
N ASP A 616 15.81 41.69 -14.42
CA ASP A 616 16.13 42.28 -15.69
C ASP A 616 16.33 43.79 -15.55
N LYS A 617 17.47 44.27 -16.04
CA LYS A 617 17.90 45.66 -15.94
C LYS A 617 18.26 46.26 -17.30
N ASP A 618 17.91 47.50 -17.49
CA ASP A 618 18.33 48.25 -18.65
C ASP A 618 19.86 48.38 -18.69
N ALA A 619 20.47 47.98 -19.81
CA ALA A 619 21.92 47.86 -19.95
C ALA A 619 22.68 49.22 -19.84
N GLU A 620 22.02 50.36 -20.14
CA GLU A 620 22.63 51.67 -20.11
C GLU A 620 22.51 52.34 -18.74
N THR A 621 21.36 52.22 -18.10
CA THR A 621 21.02 52.90 -16.86
C THR A 621 21.17 52.05 -15.61
N GLY A 622 21.12 50.72 -15.74
CA GLY A 622 21.06 49.74 -14.64
C GLY A 622 19.74 49.70 -13.91
N GLU A 623 18.72 50.47 -14.36
CA GLU A 623 17.38 50.45 -13.73
C GLU A 623 16.64 49.17 -14.04
N PRO A 624 15.91 48.56 -13.06
CA PRO A 624 15.04 47.42 -13.32
C PRO A 624 13.99 47.74 -14.38
N ILE A 625 13.84 46.91 -15.40
CA ILE A 625 12.84 47.12 -16.45
C ILE A 625 11.45 46.72 -16.07
N GLY A 626 11.29 45.92 -15.01
CA GLY A 626 10.00 45.41 -14.51
C GLY A 626 9.83 43.90 -14.59
N SER A 627 10.66 43.22 -15.35
CA SER A 627 10.67 41.76 -15.44
C SER A 627 11.59 41.15 -14.38
N LEU A 628 11.11 40.06 -13.76
CA LEU A 628 11.74 39.28 -12.70
C LEU A 628 11.65 37.81 -13.07
N GLN A 629 12.74 37.04 -12.97
CA GLN A 629 12.77 35.64 -13.38
C GLN A 629 13.12 34.76 -12.17
N GLU A 630 12.49 33.59 -12.12
CA GLU A 630 12.72 32.56 -11.11
C GLU A 630 12.64 33.11 -9.67
N GLY A 631 13.63 32.81 -8.81
CA GLY A 631 13.68 33.30 -7.44
C GLY A 631 13.66 34.82 -7.26
N ALA A 632 13.89 35.63 -8.33
CA ALA A 632 13.69 37.06 -8.25
C ALA A 632 12.21 37.47 -8.17
N MET A 633 11.29 36.60 -8.59
CA MET A 633 9.85 36.81 -8.44
C MET A 633 9.44 36.91 -6.98
N ASP A 634 10.09 36.18 -6.09
CA ASP A 634 9.83 36.18 -4.65
C ASP A 634 10.11 37.54 -3.99
N LEU A 635 10.94 38.38 -4.61
CA LEU A 635 11.17 39.72 -4.10
C LEU A 635 9.92 40.60 -4.12
N VAL A 636 9.03 40.38 -5.08
CA VAL A 636 7.69 41.04 -5.14
C VAL A 636 6.62 40.19 -4.46
N ALA A 637 6.59 38.89 -4.72
CA ALA A 637 5.54 38.00 -4.24
C ALA A 637 5.36 38.05 -2.71
N LYS A 638 6.43 38.17 -1.93
CA LYS A 638 6.36 38.28 -0.46
C LYS A 638 5.62 39.54 0.05
N HIS A 639 5.32 40.51 -0.80
CA HIS A 639 4.56 41.72 -0.49
C HIS A 639 3.11 41.67 -0.94
N ILE A 640 2.75 40.63 -1.72
CA ILE A 640 1.39 40.37 -2.14
C ILE A 640 0.64 39.74 -0.95
N PRO A 641 -0.57 40.22 -0.63
CA PRO A 641 -1.39 39.57 0.43
C PRO A 641 -1.65 38.11 0.10
N GLU A 642 -1.55 37.24 1.10
CA GLU A 642 -1.91 35.83 0.96
C GLU A 642 -3.37 35.67 0.53
N PRO A 643 -3.69 34.77 -0.40
CA PRO A 643 -5.06 34.50 -0.81
C PRO A 643 -5.92 34.06 0.38
N THR A 644 -7.09 34.60 0.46
CA THR A 644 -8.08 34.24 1.51
C THR A 644 -8.61 32.81 1.29
N PRO A 645 -9.14 32.17 2.33
CA PRO A 645 -9.77 30.83 2.18
C PRO A 645 -10.92 30.82 1.16
N ASP A 646 -11.64 31.94 0.99
CA ASP A 646 -12.75 32.06 0.02
C ASP A 646 -12.21 32.17 -1.42
N GLU A 647 -11.14 32.92 -1.67
CA GLU A 647 -10.49 32.99 -2.99
C GLU A 647 -9.94 31.65 -3.43
N ARG A 648 -9.26 30.91 -2.53
CA ARG A 648 -8.80 29.54 -2.81
C ARG A 648 -9.95 28.59 -3.13
N LEU A 649 -11.06 28.70 -2.38
CA LEU A 649 -12.25 27.88 -2.61
C LEU A 649 -12.90 28.21 -3.96
N GLN A 650 -13.03 29.48 -4.33
CA GLN A 650 -13.58 29.87 -5.63
C GLN A 650 -12.68 29.42 -6.78
N GLY A 651 -11.36 29.54 -6.64
CA GLY A 651 -10.38 29.00 -7.61
C GLY A 651 -10.55 27.49 -7.80
N LEU A 652 -10.64 26.74 -6.69
CA LEU A 652 -10.85 25.29 -6.72
C LEU A 652 -12.19 24.90 -7.40
N ILE A 653 -13.28 25.59 -7.09
CA ILE A 653 -14.58 25.33 -7.70
C ILE A 653 -14.54 25.56 -9.21
N TYR A 654 -13.93 26.67 -9.64
CA TYR A 654 -13.74 26.95 -11.08
C TYR A 654 -12.94 25.83 -11.78
N ALA A 655 -11.79 25.47 -11.21
CA ALA A 655 -10.95 24.39 -11.74
C ALA A 655 -11.67 23.04 -11.79
N ARG A 656 -12.34 22.63 -10.70
CA ARG A 656 -13.13 21.39 -10.63
C ARG A 656 -14.17 21.32 -11.75
N ASP A 657 -14.96 22.38 -11.92
CA ASP A 657 -16.04 22.41 -12.91
C ASP A 657 -15.50 22.30 -14.34
N MET A 658 -14.38 22.98 -14.62
CA MET A 658 -13.68 22.86 -15.89
C MET A 658 -13.11 21.46 -16.11
N LEU A 659 -12.46 20.88 -15.10
CA LEU A 659 -11.88 19.53 -15.19
C LEU A 659 -12.95 18.47 -15.44
N HIS A 660 -14.10 18.57 -14.75
CA HIS A 660 -15.24 17.69 -15.00
C HIS A 660 -15.79 17.82 -16.42
N ALA A 661 -15.83 19.05 -16.96
CA ALA A 661 -16.27 19.27 -18.34
C ALA A 661 -15.36 18.55 -19.36
N TYR A 662 -14.09 18.35 -19.04
CA TYR A 662 -13.13 17.59 -19.84
C TYR A 662 -13.08 16.09 -19.51
N GLY A 663 -13.86 15.61 -18.52
CA GLY A 663 -13.89 14.21 -18.12
C GLY A 663 -12.72 13.79 -17.25
N ILE A 664 -12.04 14.74 -16.61
CA ILE A 664 -10.96 14.49 -15.67
C ILE A 664 -11.57 14.22 -14.30
N THR A 665 -11.20 13.07 -13.70
CA THR A 665 -11.76 12.58 -12.42
C THR A 665 -10.71 12.45 -11.32
N SER A 666 -9.42 12.53 -11.68
CA SER A 666 -8.29 12.45 -10.76
C SER A 666 -7.21 13.43 -11.20
N ILE A 667 -6.54 14.03 -10.25
CA ILE A 667 -5.48 15.00 -10.48
C ILE A 667 -4.29 14.77 -9.55
N GLN A 668 -3.10 15.15 -10.02
CA GLN A 668 -1.98 15.43 -9.14
C GLN A 668 -1.71 16.94 -9.14
N ASP A 669 -2.11 17.60 -8.04
CA ASP A 669 -1.76 19.00 -7.79
C ASP A 669 -0.25 19.10 -7.63
N ALA A 670 0.39 19.82 -8.55
CA ALA A 670 1.83 19.79 -8.71
C ALA A 670 2.58 20.60 -7.64
N TYR A 671 1.90 21.48 -6.92
CA TYR A 671 2.34 22.00 -5.61
C TYR A 671 1.14 22.41 -4.77
N ALA A 672 1.17 22.10 -3.49
CA ALA A 672 0.09 22.44 -2.57
C ALA A 672 0.66 22.96 -1.24
N PHE A 673 0.06 24.05 -0.76
CA PHE A 673 0.30 24.64 0.55
C PHE A 673 -0.82 24.24 1.53
N GLU A 674 -0.62 24.49 2.82
CA GLU A 674 -1.61 24.16 3.86
C GLU A 674 -3.00 24.76 3.55
N GLY A 675 -3.07 25.99 3.01
CA GLY A 675 -4.31 26.64 2.63
C GLY A 675 -5.08 25.90 1.53
N ASP A 676 -4.36 25.32 0.57
CA ASP A 676 -4.92 24.57 -0.55
C ASP A 676 -5.46 23.22 -0.08
N LEU A 677 -4.69 22.53 0.76
CA LEU A 677 -5.11 21.28 1.42
C LEU A 677 -6.39 21.49 2.26
N GLN A 678 -6.52 22.66 2.90
CA GLN A 678 -7.72 23.02 3.65
C GLN A 678 -8.91 23.29 2.71
N ALA A 679 -8.70 23.93 1.56
CA ALA A 679 -9.75 24.15 0.56
C ALA A 679 -10.28 22.81 0.00
N TYR A 680 -9.38 21.89 -0.38
CA TYR A 680 -9.75 20.53 -0.77
C TYR A 680 -10.55 19.81 0.32
N THR A 681 -10.06 19.84 1.56
CA THR A 681 -10.71 19.18 2.70
C THR A 681 -12.11 19.72 2.96
N ASN A 682 -12.29 21.02 2.86
CA ASN A 682 -13.59 21.66 3.07
C ASN A 682 -14.60 21.23 1.99
N LEU A 683 -14.16 21.15 0.73
CA LEU A 683 -15.02 20.79 -0.39
C LEU A 683 -15.34 19.28 -0.38
N ASP A 684 -14.36 18.41 0.01
CA ASP A 684 -14.58 16.97 0.18
C ASP A 684 -15.54 16.68 1.33
N ALA A 685 -15.40 17.39 2.45
CA ALA A 685 -16.32 17.25 3.59
C ALA A 685 -17.77 17.70 3.29
N ALA A 686 -17.94 18.58 2.30
CA ALA A 686 -19.24 18.98 1.78
C ALA A 686 -19.83 18.02 0.74
N ASP A 687 -19.11 16.93 0.41
CA ASP A 687 -19.45 15.96 -0.66
C ASP A 687 -19.58 16.64 -2.05
N ASP A 688 -18.76 17.67 -2.28
CA ASP A 688 -18.81 18.50 -3.49
C ASP A 688 -17.46 18.55 -4.25
N LEU A 689 -16.40 17.96 -3.74
CA LEU A 689 -15.10 17.91 -4.44
C LEU A 689 -15.18 17.07 -5.73
N ASN A 690 -15.71 15.85 -5.62
CA ASN A 690 -15.89 14.88 -6.72
C ASN A 690 -14.66 14.62 -7.61
N LEU A 691 -13.47 14.89 -7.09
CA LEU A 691 -12.16 14.60 -7.68
C LEU A 691 -11.33 13.77 -6.70
N ARG A 692 -10.50 12.88 -7.23
CA ARG A 692 -9.40 12.30 -6.45
C ARG A 692 -8.17 13.17 -6.61
N VAL A 693 -7.60 13.60 -5.50
CA VAL A 693 -6.49 14.54 -5.47
C VAL A 693 -5.26 13.88 -4.81
N VAL A 694 -4.16 13.84 -5.54
CA VAL A 694 -2.84 13.64 -4.96
C VAL A 694 -2.18 15.02 -4.90
N ALA A 695 -1.94 15.52 -3.71
CA ALA A 695 -1.28 16.82 -3.51
C ALA A 695 0.22 16.61 -3.30
N ALA A 696 1.02 17.30 -4.09
CA ALA A 696 2.46 17.38 -3.92
C ALA A 696 2.79 18.57 -3.01
N LEU A 697 3.22 18.28 -1.79
CA LEU A 697 3.60 19.28 -0.80
C LEU A 697 4.83 20.05 -1.27
N TRP A 698 4.82 21.36 -1.13
CA TRP A 698 5.92 22.20 -1.58
C TRP A 698 7.18 22.00 -0.75
N TRP A 699 8.33 21.81 -1.41
CA TRP A 699 9.66 21.82 -0.80
C TRP A 699 10.26 23.23 -0.87
N GLU A 700 10.43 23.87 0.28
CA GLU A 700 11.04 25.17 0.38
C GLU A 700 12.55 25.11 0.11
N ARG A 701 13.01 25.75 -0.96
CA ARG A 701 14.43 25.75 -1.40
C ARG A 701 15.39 26.32 -0.36
N GLY A 702 14.96 27.30 0.39
CA GLY A 702 15.75 27.96 1.44
C GLY A 702 15.83 27.20 2.76
N GLN A 703 15.15 26.07 2.88
CA GLN A 703 15.11 25.24 4.08
C GLN A 703 15.89 23.93 3.87
N SER A 704 16.41 23.40 4.99
CA SER A 704 17.06 22.09 5.00
C SER A 704 16.03 20.95 5.17
N GLU A 705 16.55 19.72 5.37
CA GLU A 705 15.77 18.55 5.73
C GLU A 705 14.93 18.73 7.02
N GLU A 706 15.18 19.77 7.82
CA GLU A 706 14.39 20.07 9.02
C GLU A 706 12.91 20.35 8.72
N GLN A 707 12.51 20.60 7.47
CA GLN A 707 11.13 20.75 7.05
C GLN A 707 10.36 19.41 6.96
N ILE A 708 11.03 18.26 6.85
CA ILE A 708 10.38 16.93 6.68
C ILE A 708 9.35 16.61 7.79
N PRO A 709 9.59 16.90 9.08
CA PRO A 709 8.58 16.70 10.09
C PRO A 709 7.27 17.47 9.84
N HIS A 710 7.35 18.69 9.30
CA HIS A 710 6.17 19.48 8.92
C HIS A 710 5.43 18.86 7.73
N LEU A 711 6.15 18.41 6.69
CA LEU A 711 5.55 17.70 5.55
C LEU A 711 4.80 16.42 6.01
N LYS A 712 5.36 15.69 6.96
CA LYS A 712 4.70 14.52 7.57
C LYS A 712 3.43 14.90 8.32
N GLU A 713 3.45 16.00 9.09
CA GLU A 713 2.27 16.52 9.78
C GLU A 713 1.16 16.85 8.78
N LEU A 714 1.48 17.56 7.69
CA LEU A 714 0.52 17.89 6.63
C LEU A 714 -0.04 16.62 5.98
N ARG A 715 0.80 15.65 5.64
CA ARG A 715 0.36 14.35 5.11
C ARG A 715 -0.64 13.66 6.03
N ASP A 716 -0.29 13.51 7.31
CA ASP A 716 -1.10 12.77 8.29
C ASP A 716 -2.42 13.48 8.60
N ARG A 717 -2.42 14.81 8.55
CA ARG A 717 -3.60 15.64 8.77
C ARG A 717 -4.57 15.65 7.60
N PHE A 718 -4.06 15.71 6.37
CA PHE A 718 -4.87 15.96 5.17
C PHE A 718 -5.11 14.73 4.27
N SER A 719 -4.38 13.62 4.42
CA SER A 719 -4.62 12.41 3.62
C SER A 719 -5.87 11.66 4.08
N LYS A 720 -7.05 12.18 3.73
CA LYS A 720 -8.36 11.63 4.09
C LYS A 720 -9.34 11.77 2.93
N GLY A 721 -10.38 10.92 2.91
CA GLY A 721 -11.39 10.97 1.85
C GLY A 721 -10.77 10.79 0.47
N ASN A 722 -11.01 11.72 -0.43
CA ASN A 722 -10.47 11.73 -1.79
C ASN A 722 -9.09 12.40 -1.91
N ILE A 723 -8.48 12.83 -0.81
CA ILE A 723 -7.22 13.58 -0.80
C ILE A 723 -6.08 12.69 -0.29
N ARG A 724 -4.93 12.77 -0.95
CA ARG A 724 -3.67 12.14 -0.57
C ARG A 724 -2.55 13.16 -0.66
N ALA A 725 -2.05 13.66 0.47
CA ALA A 725 -0.88 14.56 0.53
C ALA A 725 0.40 13.73 0.66
N THR A 726 0.64 12.82 -0.29
CA THR A 726 1.68 11.80 -0.23
C THR A 726 2.85 12.03 -1.17
N SER A 727 2.85 13.13 -1.90
CA SER A 727 3.93 13.54 -2.78
C SER A 727 4.61 14.82 -2.27
N VAL A 728 5.86 15.07 -2.67
CA VAL A 728 6.60 16.30 -2.39
C VAL A 728 7.14 16.87 -3.69
N LYS A 729 6.81 18.12 -3.99
CA LYS A 729 7.30 18.85 -5.19
C LYS A 729 8.66 19.44 -4.93
N ILE A 730 9.63 19.11 -5.76
CA ILE A 730 10.97 19.70 -5.79
C ILE A 730 11.19 20.37 -7.14
N MET A 731 11.52 21.66 -7.14
CA MET A 731 12.03 22.38 -8.29
C MET A 731 13.53 22.16 -8.39
N GLN A 732 14.03 21.54 -9.49
CA GLN A 732 15.46 21.32 -9.65
C GLN A 732 16.09 22.32 -10.61
N ASP A 733 15.33 22.83 -11.57
CA ASP A 733 15.78 23.90 -12.48
C ASP A 733 14.62 24.82 -12.90
N GLY A 734 14.93 25.80 -13.73
CA GLY A 734 13.95 26.65 -14.39
C GLY A 734 13.71 26.24 -15.84
N VAL A 735 13.57 27.21 -16.77
CA VAL A 735 13.20 27.00 -18.18
C VAL A 735 14.34 27.44 -19.13
N VAL A 736 14.30 26.91 -20.36
CA VAL A 736 15.36 27.20 -21.38
C VAL A 736 15.29 28.63 -21.83
N GLU A 737 14.13 29.19 -21.98
CA GLU A 737 13.85 30.55 -22.46
C GLU A 737 14.48 31.64 -21.58
N ASN A 738 14.62 31.32 -20.29
CA ASN A 738 15.30 32.17 -19.28
C ASN A 738 16.78 31.79 -19.08
N TYR A 739 17.27 30.77 -19.81
CA TYR A 739 18.61 30.20 -19.61
C TYR A 739 18.85 29.65 -18.20
N THR A 740 17.79 29.26 -17.51
CA THR A 740 17.81 28.75 -16.12
C THR A 740 17.66 27.23 -16.06
N ALA A 741 17.19 26.57 -17.11
CA ALA A 741 17.18 25.09 -17.18
C ALA A 741 18.62 24.55 -17.13
N VAL A 742 18.85 23.51 -16.33
CA VAL A 742 20.20 22.94 -16.12
C VAL A 742 20.54 21.99 -17.25
N MET A 743 21.49 22.47 -18.13
CA MET A 743 21.90 21.76 -19.34
C MET A 743 23.27 21.10 -19.16
N LEU A 744 23.47 19.93 -19.75
CA LEU A 744 24.77 19.24 -19.81
C LEU A 744 25.77 19.97 -20.74
N GLU A 745 25.27 20.49 -21.86
CA GLU A 745 26.04 21.38 -22.75
C GLU A 745 25.72 22.85 -22.45
N PRO A 746 26.69 23.77 -22.54
CA PRO A 746 26.44 25.19 -22.24
C PRO A 746 25.51 25.82 -23.31
N TYR A 747 24.73 26.81 -22.89
CA TYR A 747 23.91 27.62 -23.79
C TYR A 747 24.80 28.38 -24.83
N ARG A 748 24.27 28.56 -26.03
CA ARG A 748 24.92 29.30 -27.12
C ARG A 748 24.64 30.83 -27.01
N THR A 749 24.87 31.37 -25.83
CA THR A 749 24.81 32.81 -25.57
C THR A 749 26.25 33.39 -25.47
N GLU A 750 26.39 34.72 -25.44
CA GLU A 750 27.72 35.37 -25.27
C GLU A 750 28.36 34.99 -23.93
N GLU A 751 27.55 34.81 -22.88
CA GLU A 751 28.00 34.45 -21.54
C GLU A 751 28.19 32.95 -21.36
N GLY A 752 27.55 32.13 -22.19
CA GLY A 752 27.50 30.70 -22.01
C GLY A 752 26.69 30.34 -20.76
N GLY A 753 27.09 29.26 -20.09
CA GLY A 753 26.46 28.85 -18.86
C GLY A 753 25.65 27.54 -19.01
N HIS A 754 25.33 26.94 -17.91
CA HIS A 754 24.65 25.64 -17.84
C HIS A 754 23.28 25.68 -17.15
N GLY A 755 22.73 26.87 -16.93
CA GLY A 755 21.51 27.03 -16.13
C GLY A 755 21.77 27.15 -14.63
N ILE A 756 20.71 27.14 -13.87
CA ILE A 756 20.71 27.35 -12.40
C ILE A 756 20.08 26.12 -11.70
N PRO A 757 20.89 25.27 -11.04
CA PRO A 757 20.29 24.23 -10.20
C PRO A 757 19.68 24.88 -8.95
N MET A 758 18.40 24.63 -8.71
CA MET A 758 17.64 25.21 -7.58
C MET A 758 18.06 24.59 -6.24
N LEU A 759 18.45 23.32 -6.25
CA LEU A 759 19.08 22.65 -5.12
C LEU A 759 20.47 22.13 -5.52
N ASP A 760 21.41 22.21 -4.59
CA ASP A 760 22.70 21.54 -4.76
C ASP A 760 22.50 20.04 -5.03
N PRO A 761 23.13 19.45 -6.07
CA PRO A 761 22.89 18.06 -6.45
C PRO A 761 23.21 17.03 -5.36
N GLU A 762 24.18 17.28 -4.48
CA GLU A 762 24.47 16.36 -3.37
C GLU A 762 23.44 16.51 -2.25
N PHE A 763 22.96 17.71 -1.98
CA PHE A 763 21.85 17.95 -1.07
C PHE A 763 20.53 17.32 -1.60
N LEU A 764 20.29 17.40 -2.91
CA LEU A 764 19.14 16.76 -3.55
C LEU A 764 19.11 15.24 -3.29
N LYS A 765 20.25 14.54 -3.40
CA LYS A 765 20.38 13.12 -3.09
C LYS A 765 20.00 12.81 -1.65
N GLU A 766 20.44 13.64 -0.72
CA GLU A 766 20.11 13.49 0.70
C GLU A 766 18.63 13.71 0.95
N ALA A 767 18.05 14.81 0.47
CA ALA A 767 16.65 15.16 0.63
C ALA A 767 15.72 14.07 0.08
N VAL A 768 15.99 13.59 -1.14
CA VAL A 768 15.20 12.53 -1.79
C VAL A 768 15.31 11.23 -1.02
N SER A 769 16.52 10.85 -0.55
CA SER A 769 16.68 9.62 0.26
C SER A 769 15.89 9.67 1.57
N LEU A 770 15.83 10.82 2.22
CA LEU A 770 15.06 11.01 3.45
C LEU A 770 13.55 11.00 3.19
N LEU A 771 13.07 11.68 2.13
CA LEU A 771 11.67 11.70 1.74
C LEU A 771 11.17 10.30 1.37
N ASP A 772 11.98 9.55 0.60
CA ASP A 772 11.70 8.18 0.22
C ASP A 772 11.58 7.27 1.45
N ALA A 773 12.54 7.34 2.39
CA ALA A 773 12.49 6.59 3.65
C ALA A 773 11.24 6.90 4.50
N GLU A 774 10.71 8.12 4.42
CA GLU A 774 9.49 8.56 5.12
C GLU A 774 8.21 8.27 4.35
N GLY A 775 8.29 7.60 3.19
CA GLY A 775 7.15 7.14 2.41
C GLY A 775 6.54 8.20 1.50
N PHE A 776 7.30 9.22 1.11
CA PHE A 776 6.85 10.20 0.13
C PHE A 776 7.26 9.81 -1.29
N GLN A 777 6.36 9.99 -2.24
CA GLN A 777 6.71 10.13 -3.65
C GLN A 777 7.35 11.50 -3.88
N VAL A 778 8.44 11.58 -4.62
CA VAL A 778 9.02 12.88 -5.04
C VAL A 778 8.57 13.19 -6.46
N HIS A 779 8.10 14.41 -6.65
CA HIS A 779 7.63 15.01 -7.88
C HIS A 779 8.62 16.11 -8.30
N PHE A 780 9.51 15.79 -9.24
CA PHE A 780 10.52 16.74 -9.70
C PHE A 780 9.99 17.62 -10.83
N HIS A 781 10.36 18.91 -10.81
CA HIS A 781 10.44 19.72 -12.00
C HIS A 781 11.84 19.56 -12.58
N ALA A 782 11.96 19.17 -13.83
CA ALA A 782 13.22 19.12 -14.54
C ALA A 782 13.02 19.27 -16.06
N ILE A 783 13.49 20.40 -16.57
CA ILE A 783 13.43 20.79 -17.98
C ILE A 783 14.70 20.36 -18.70
N GLY A 784 15.87 20.77 -18.19
CA GLY A 784 17.18 20.50 -18.79
C GLY A 784 17.67 19.07 -18.55
N ASP A 785 18.42 18.55 -19.50
CA ASP A 785 19.01 17.20 -19.42
C ASP A 785 19.98 17.02 -18.23
N GLY A 786 20.57 18.11 -17.74
CA GLY A 786 21.37 18.12 -16.53
C GLY A 786 20.51 17.94 -15.26
N ALA A 787 19.37 18.65 -15.14
CA ALA A 787 18.43 18.51 -14.03
C ALA A 787 17.76 17.13 -14.00
N VAL A 788 17.39 16.59 -15.18
CA VAL A 788 16.87 15.23 -15.32
C VAL A 788 17.89 14.21 -14.79
N ARG A 789 19.16 14.34 -15.16
CA ARG A 789 20.24 13.48 -14.64
C ARG A 789 20.38 13.60 -13.14
N GLN A 790 20.41 14.81 -12.59
CA GLN A 790 20.50 15.04 -11.14
C GLN A 790 19.33 14.41 -10.39
N SER A 791 18.12 14.51 -10.91
CA SER A 791 16.93 13.89 -10.34
C SER A 791 17.01 12.36 -10.37
N LEU A 792 17.42 11.76 -11.48
CA LEU A 792 17.65 10.31 -11.59
C LEU A 792 18.76 9.83 -10.65
N ASP A 793 19.85 10.59 -10.51
CA ASP A 793 20.94 10.29 -9.57
C ASP A 793 20.47 10.32 -8.13
N ALA A 794 19.55 11.22 -7.79
CA ALA A 794 18.97 11.31 -6.45
C ALA A 794 18.07 10.11 -6.15
N VAL A 795 17.25 9.68 -7.10
CA VAL A 795 16.43 8.46 -6.95
C VAL A 795 17.31 7.21 -6.85
N GLU A 796 18.35 7.10 -7.68
CA GLU A 796 19.31 5.98 -7.61
C GLU A 796 19.99 5.91 -6.24
N GLU A 797 20.38 7.05 -5.68
CA GLU A 797 20.96 7.11 -4.33
C GLU A 797 19.94 6.73 -3.25
N ALA A 798 18.67 7.17 -3.37
CA ALA A 798 17.59 6.78 -2.45
C ALA A 798 17.37 5.26 -2.47
N GLN A 799 17.27 4.65 -3.66
CA GLN A 799 17.11 3.19 -3.78
C GLN A 799 18.34 2.42 -3.28
N ARG A 800 19.54 2.99 -3.47
CA ARG A 800 20.78 2.40 -2.91
C ARG A 800 20.77 2.37 -1.37
N ARG A 801 20.20 3.39 -0.74
CA ARG A 801 20.13 3.51 0.74
C ARG A 801 18.97 2.73 1.34
N ASN A 802 17.80 2.82 0.73
CA ASN A 802 16.53 2.36 1.31
C ASN A 802 16.00 1.07 0.67
N GLY A 803 16.56 0.64 -0.48
CA GLY A 803 15.94 -0.35 -1.37
C GLY A 803 14.88 0.30 -2.27
N ASP A 804 14.31 -0.47 -3.20
CA ASP A 804 13.14 -0.02 -3.97
C ASP A 804 11.87 -0.16 -3.10
N LEU A 805 11.37 0.98 -2.61
CA LEU A 805 10.16 1.04 -1.79
C LEU A 805 8.87 1.17 -2.62
N GLY A 806 8.97 1.20 -3.95
CA GLY A 806 7.84 1.25 -4.85
C GLY A 806 7.08 2.58 -4.88
N HIS A 807 7.67 3.69 -4.43
CA HIS A 807 7.01 5.00 -4.37
C HIS A 807 6.79 5.63 -5.74
N ARG A 808 7.43 5.10 -6.82
CA ARG A 808 7.27 5.56 -8.20
C ARG A 808 7.46 7.07 -8.30
N HIS A 809 8.65 7.55 -7.90
CA HIS A 809 9.02 8.95 -8.08
C HIS A 809 8.85 9.36 -9.52
N HIS A 810 8.50 10.61 -9.78
CA HIS A 810 8.32 11.05 -11.16
C HIS A 810 8.99 12.39 -11.46
N ILE A 811 9.40 12.53 -12.71
CA ILE A 811 10.03 13.74 -13.22
C ILE A 811 9.09 14.35 -14.25
N SER A 812 8.75 15.62 -14.06
CA SER A 812 7.85 16.36 -14.94
C SER A 812 8.62 17.21 -15.93
N HIS A 813 7.95 17.51 -17.02
CA HIS A 813 8.36 18.34 -18.16
C HIS A 813 9.27 17.60 -19.13
N LEU A 814 10.50 17.23 -18.74
CA LEU A 814 11.37 16.39 -19.54
C LEU A 814 11.56 16.93 -20.96
N GLN A 815 11.68 18.27 -21.11
CA GLN A 815 11.90 18.88 -22.41
C GLN A 815 13.17 18.32 -23.04
N PHE A 816 14.23 18.13 -22.24
CA PHE A 816 15.46 17.49 -22.69
C PHE A 816 15.82 16.29 -21.84
N VAL A 817 16.10 15.18 -22.47
CA VAL A 817 16.58 13.96 -21.81
C VAL A 817 17.77 13.42 -22.59
N HIS A 818 18.93 13.40 -21.95
CA HIS A 818 20.12 12.86 -22.61
C HIS A 818 19.94 11.37 -22.94
N PRO A 819 20.31 10.87 -24.13
CA PRO A 819 20.07 9.48 -24.54
C PRO A 819 20.58 8.41 -23.57
N SER A 820 21.64 8.69 -22.78
CA SER A 820 22.16 7.75 -21.78
C SER A 820 21.26 7.64 -20.54
N ASP A 821 20.36 8.59 -20.30
CA ASP A 821 19.47 8.60 -19.16
C ASP A 821 18.10 7.98 -19.45
N VAL A 822 17.74 7.84 -20.74
CA VAL A 822 16.48 7.20 -21.16
C VAL A 822 16.27 5.79 -20.55
N PRO A 823 17.24 4.87 -20.54
CA PRO A 823 17.07 3.56 -19.94
C PRO A 823 16.90 3.58 -18.41
N ARG A 824 17.34 4.66 -17.76
CA ARG A 824 17.30 4.78 -16.30
C ARG A 824 15.89 4.93 -15.76
N PHE A 825 14.95 5.47 -16.54
CA PHE A 825 13.55 5.56 -16.13
C PHE A 825 12.96 4.18 -15.81
N ALA A 826 13.19 3.21 -16.71
CA ALA A 826 12.75 1.82 -16.45
C ALA A 826 13.55 1.17 -15.32
N ALA A 827 14.88 1.34 -15.30
CA ALA A 827 15.76 0.69 -14.33
C ALA A 827 15.51 1.16 -12.89
N LEU A 828 15.11 2.42 -12.69
CA LEU A 828 14.84 3.03 -11.39
C LEU A 828 13.34 3.13 -11.07
N ASN A 829 12.46 2.57 -11.92
CA ASN A 829 11.01 2.66 -11.77
C ASN A 829 10.52 4.12 -11.60
N VAL A 830 11.14 5.06 -12.33
CA VAL A 830 10.78 6.49 -12.34
C VAL A 830 9.77 6.74 -13.44
N VAL A 831 8.66 7.40 -13.11
CA VAL A 831 7.64 7.77 -14.09
C VAL A 831 8.06 9.05 -14.83
N ALA A 832 8.02 8.99 -16.15
CA ALA A 832 8.26 10.16 -17.01
C ALA A 832 6.92 10.89 -17.24
N ASN A 833 6.76 12.07 -16.65
CA ASN A 833 5.53 12.86 -16.72
C ASN A 833 5.72 14.01 -17.72
N PHE A 834 5.12 13.89 -18.89
CA PHE A 834 5.24 14.89 -19.95
C PHE A 834 4.02 15.81 -20.03
N GLN A 835 4.25 17.01 -20.60
CA GLN A 835 3.22 17.92 -21.09
C GLN A 835 3.17 17.83 -22.62
N PRO A 836 2.33 16.97 -23.20
CA PRO A 836 2.38 16.66 -24.63
C PRO A 836 2.14 17.87 -25.54
N LEU A 837 1.38 18.87 -25.09
CA LEU A 837 1.11 20.10 -25.85
C LEU A 837 2.37 20.98 -26.05
N TRP A 838 3.46 20.70 -25.36
CA TRP A 838 4.73 21.40 -25.56
C TRP A 838 5.61 20.71 -26.61
N ALA A 839 5.22 19.51 -27.04
CA ALA A 839 6.04 18.65 -27.90
C ALA A 839 5.80 18.91 -29.41
N TYR A 840 5.69 20.19 -29.81
CA TYR A 840 5.65 20.63 -31.21
C TYR A 840 6.48 21.89 -31.40
N ALA A 841 6.67 22.31 -32.65
CA ALA A 841 7.51 23.46 -33.00
C ALA A 841 6.68 24.75 -32.96
N ASP A 842 6.50 25.31 -31.77
CA ASP A 842 5.88 26.61 -31.54
C ASP A 842 6.94 27.72 -31.50
N ASP A 843 6.49 28.97 -31.26
CA ASP A 843 7.35 30.13 -31.18
C ASP A 843 8.34 30.05 -30.01
N TYR A 844 7.98 29.39 -28.89
CA TYR A 844 8.87 29.13 -27.75
C TYR A 844 10.03 28.21 -28.17
N VAL A 845 9.71 27.14 -28.91
CA VAL A 845 10.73 26.22 -29.43
C VAL A 845 11.55 26.89 -30.50
N ILE A 846 10.93 27.54 -31.50
CA ILE A 846 11.63 28.05 -32.69
C ILE A 846 12.49 29.27 -32.35
N ASP A 847 11.95 30.24 -31.62
CA ASP A 847 12.58 31.56 -31.44
C ASP A 847 13.32 31.67 -30.10
N LEU A 848 12.89 30.98 -29.04
CA LEU A 848 13.42 31.13 -27.70
C LEU A 848 14.26 29.92 -27.24
N THR A 849 14.16 28.75 -27.89
CA THR A 849 14.90 27.54 -27.48
C THR A 849 15.98 27.14 -28.51
N LEU A 850 15.62 26.81 -29.76
CA LEU A 850 16.52 26.23 -30.77
C LEU A 850 17.76 27.10 -31.10
N PRO A 851 17.69 28.43 -31.13
CA PRO A 851 18.88 29.25 -31.40
C PRO A 851 19.97 29.12 -30.33
N PHE A 852 19.62 28.73 -29.12
CA PHE A 852 20.49 28.79 -27.94
C PHE A 852 21.04 27.45 -27.50
N ILE A 853 20.69 26.35 -28.18
CA ILE A 853 21.10 24.97 -27.86
C ILE A 853 21.81 24.31 -29.07
N SER A 854 22.44 23.15 -28.82
CA SER A 854 23.08 22.39 -29.90
C SER A 854 22.03 21.55 -30.68
N ASP A 855 22.36 21.20 -31.94
CA ASP A 855 21.53 20.31 -32.73
C ASP A 855 21.37 18.91 -32.07
N ALA A 856 22.41 18.47 -31.34
CA ALA A 856 22.37 17.21 -30.63
C ALA A 856 21.35 17.26 -29.46
N THR A 857 21.35 18.38 -28.73
CA THR A 857 20.41 18.65 -27.65
C THR A 857 18.99 18.79 -28.18
N ALA A 858 18.77 19.52 -29.28
CA ALA A 858 17.50 19.69 -29.94
C ALA A 858 16.85 18.35 -30.36
N ASN A 859 17.68 17.39 -30.82
CA ASN A 859 17.20 16.03 -31.17
C ASN A 859 16.83 15.17 -29.95
N SER A 860 17.10 15.62 -28.73
CA SER A 860 16.73 14.93 -27.48
C SER A 860 15.45 15.47 -26.82
N MET A 861 14.73 16.37 -27.48
CA MET A 861 13.53 17.01 -26.98
C MET A 861 12.34 16.03 -26.92
N TYR A 862 11.68 15.99 -25.75
CA TYR A 862 10.46 15.22 -25.47
C TYR A 862 10.54 13.77 -25.99
N PRO A 863 11.45 12.91 -25.46
CA PRO A 863 11.69 11.56 -25.99
C PRO A 863 10.67 10.54 -25.46
N ILE A 864 9.38 10.83 -25.60
CA ILE A 864 8.24 10.04 -25.06
C ILE A 864 8.35 8.59 -25.50
N LYS A 865 8.42 8.37 -26.83
CA LYS A 865 8.49 7.02 -27.40
C LYS A 865 9.75 6.28 -26.99
N SER A 866 10.88 6.98 -26.96
CA SER A 866 12.17 6.36 -26.56
C SER A 866 12.11 5.81 -25.13
N ILE A 867 11.51 6.53 -24.18
CA ILE A 867 11.34 6.05 -22.80
C ILE A 867 10.40 4.84 -22.77
N MET A 868 9.27 4.87 -23.50
CA MET A 868 8.36 3.73 -23.61
C MET A 868 9.04 2.50 -24.23
N ASP A 869 9.81 2.67 -25.29
CA ASP A 869 10.52 1.58 -25.97
C ASP A 869 11.57 0.90 -25.05
N TRP A 870 12.10 1.62 -24.04
CA TRP A 870 12.98 1.06 -23.02
C TRP A 870 12.23 0.49 -21.81
N GLY A 871 10.88 0.43 -21.85
CA GLY A 871 10.04 -0.10 -20.79
C GLY A 871 9.77 0.87 -19.64
N GLY A 872 10.09 2.16 -19.81
CA GLY A 872 9.77 3.19 -18.83
C GLY A 872 8.27 3.51 -18.80
N THR A 873 7.74 3.83 -17.63
CA THR A 873 6.36 4.28 -17.46
C THR A 873 6.24 5.75 -17.82
N VAL A 874 5.25 6.09 -18.65
CA VAL A 874 4.95 7.47 -19.07
C VAL A 874 3.58 7.88 -18.54
N ALA A 875 3.49 9.09 -18.03
CA ALA A 875 2.25 9.76 -17.65
C ALA A 875 2.16 11.13 -18.30
N PHE A 876 0.94 11.67 -18.42
CA PHE A 876 0.71 12.99 -18.99
C PHE A 876 0.03 13.91 -17.98
N GLY A 877 0.44 15.17 -17.97
CA GLY A 877 -0.16 16.27 -17.24
C GLY A 877 -0.34 17.49 -18.13
N SER A 878 -1.30 18.33 -17.81
CA SER A 878 -1.59 19.52 -18.61
C SER A 878 -0.67 20.70 -18.26
N ASP A 879 -0.28 20.74 -17.02
CA ASP A 879 0.30 21.95 -16.40
C ASP A 879 -0.60 23.18 -16.58
N TRP A 880 -1.92 22.96 -16.46
CA TRP A 880 -2.88 24.05 -16.54
C TRP A 880 -2.62 25.04 -15.39
N ALA A 881 -2.51 26.33 -15.65
CA ALA A 881 -2.95 27.12 -16.84
C ALA A 881 -1.87 27.33 -17.92
N VAL A 882 -0.63 26.81 -17.77
CA VAL A 882 0.42 26.94 -18.81
C VAL A 882 -0.09 26.43 -20.16
N SER A 883 -0.77 25.30 -20.18
CA SER A 883 -1.51 24.81 -21.33
C SER A 883 -2.90 24.34 -20.95
N THR A 884 -3.76 24.07 -21.92
CA THR A 884 -5.15 23.64 -21.65
C THR A 884 -5.20 22.29 -20.97
N ALA A 885 -6.08 22.15 -19.96
CA ALA A 885 -6.37 20.87 -19.32
C ALA A 885 -7.15 19.90 -20.23
N ASN A 886 -7.62 20.32 -21.41
CA ASN A 886 -8.30 19.42 -22.34
C ASN A 886 -7.37 18.30 -22.80
N PRO A 887 -7.68 17.01 -22.52
CA PRO A 887 -6.77 15.89 -22.84
C PRO A 887 -6.69 15.59 -24.34
N PHE A 888 -7.67 15.98 -25.17
CA PHE A 888 -7.71 15.60 -26.57
C PHE A 888 -6.64 16.29 -27.42
N PRO A 889 -6.41 17.61 -27.35
CA PRO A 889 -5.27 18.24 -28.00
C PRO A 889 -3.93 17.66 -27.55
N GLN A 890 -3.78 17.34 -26.25
CA GLN A 890 -2.59 16.70 -25.71
C GLN A 890 -2.34 15.32 -26.37
N ILE A 891 -3.39 14.49 -26.47
CA ILE A 891 -3.31 13.18 -27.15
C ILE A 891 -2.95 13.39 -28.62
N GLU A 892 -3.57 14.36 -29.29
CA GLU A 892 -3.30 14.65 -30.71
C GLU A 892 -1.85 15.03 -30.95
N THR A 893 -1.29 15.93 -30.13
CA THR A 893 0.12 16.34 -30.23
C THR A 893 1.06 15.18 -29.92
N ALA A 894 0.79 14.35 -28.90
CA ALA A 894 1.59 13.17 -28.59
C ALA A 894 1.66 12.17 -29.77
N VAL A 895 0.54 12.02 -30.52
CA VAL A 895 0.44 11.10 -31.67
C VAL A 895 1.05 11.73 -32.94
N ASN A 896 0.87 13.02 -33.17
CA ASN A 896 1.20 13.66 -34.44
C ASN A 896 2.44 14.56 -34.38
N ARG A 897 2.79 15.15 -33.22
CA ARG A 897 3.93 16.04 -33.01
C ARG A 897 3.85 17.34 -33.83
N TYR A 898 2.62 17.87 -33.95
CA TYR A 898 2.32 19.15 -34.56
C TYR A 898 1.31 19.92 -33.69
N ASP A 899 1.08 21.19 -34.01
CA ASP A 899 0.09 22.04 -33.36
C ASP A 899 -1.35 21.49 -33.59
N ALA A 900 -2.01 21.09 -32.51
CA ALA A 900 -3.35 20.51 -32.55
C ALA A 900 -4.44 21.54 -32.94
N ASP A 901 -4.22 22.84 -32.75
CA ASP A 901 -5.18 23.89 -33.08
C ASP A 901 -5.10 24.29 -34.57
N THR A 902 -3.90 24.54 -35.06
CA THR A 902 -3.70 25.00 -36.46
C THR A 902 -3.52 23.86 -37.44
N HIS A 903 -3.18 22.66 -36.97
CA HIS A 903 -2.81 21.49 -37.77
C HIS A 903 -1.62 21.81 -38.73
N ASP A 904 -0.73 22.70 -38.29
CA ASP A 904 0.47 23.00 -39.04
C ASP A 904 1.33 21.74 -39.20
N THR A 905 1.86 21.56 -40.40
CA THR A 905 2.56 20.33 -40.78
C THR A 905 4.05 20.30 -40.36
N VAL A 906 4.53 21.29 -39.63
CA VAL A 906 5.87 21.27 -39.07
C VAL A 906 5.92 20.27 -37.90
N VAL A 907 6.54 19.13 -38.18
CA VAL A 907 6.59 18.02 -37.18
C VAL A 907 7.93 18.02 -36.50
N MET A 908 7.89 18.16 -35.16
CA MET A 908 9.09 18.06 -34.32
C MET A 908 9.36 16.61 -33.90
N ASN A 909 10.60 16.13 -34.12
CA ASN A 909 11.07 14.80 -33.71
C ASN A 909 10.02 13.68 -34.00
N PRO A 910 9.73 13.42 -35.32
CA PRO A 910 8.64 12.51 -35.72
C PRO A 910 8.81 11.06 -35.25
N GLU A 911 10.04 10.66 -34.92
CA GLU A 911 10.36 9.34 -34.36
C GLU A 911 9.85 9.16 -32.92
N GLN A 912 9.50 10.27 -32.24
CA GLN A 912 8.94 10.26 -30.87
C GLN A 912 7.40 10.19 -30.82
N ARG A 913 6.74 10.01 -31.98
CA ARG A 913 5.30 9.77 -32.04
C ARG A 913 4.92 8.48 -31.34
N ILE A 914 3.81 8.51 -30.62
CA ILE A 914 3.21 7.34 -29.98
C ILE A 914 1.90 6.94 -30.67
N THR A 915 1.30 5.79 -30.31
CA THR A 915 0.04 5.26 -30.88
C THR A 915 -1.02 5.08 -29.79
#